data_4ddb8a4cad9658f0e6c785040f162943
#
_entry.id   4ddb8a4cad9658f0e6c785040f162943
#
_cell.length_a   1.000
_cell.length_b   1.000
_cell.length_c   1.000
_cell.angle_alpha   90.00
_cell.angle_beta   90.00
_cell.angle_gamma   90.00
#
_symmetry.space_group_name_H-M   'P 1'
#
loop_
_entity.id
_entity.type
_entity.pdbx_description
1 polymer ?
#
loop_
_entity_poly.entity_id
_entity_poly.type
_entity_poly.pdbx_seq_one_letter_code
_entity_poly.pdbx_strand_id
1 'polypeptide(L)'
;MMSMLSAALTIPMLLAAQRQTGVIGQYTPPRVWKPEARRFDLLHQKIEMRFDVPHRELFATVTTRVAITLAPTDTIFLNAENLTIDGASDDHGRNLRFTQDTAHVTVRLAHRAAVGDTVQFSLTYHTVPERGLYIVPRKNIVWSQGEATETRAWIPTYDASNDKTTWEFLVTADTGLKVLSNGKLIGVTPTKDGKANVWHWSQEKPASTYLYSVVVGPFTVLKDQWRGIPVEYWTYADTVNAAWRAFGETPSMIELYSQILGVNFAWDKYDQSIIPDFTYGGMENVSATTQTDLALHSVSQEPENSARSLNAHELAHQWFGDLTTTADWADIWLNEGITTYMESVQDEKTRGWDDAELNWYGQQQQAMGADQNEVRSLVWGKYQGTDPIALFFSGHVYPKGAQLAHQLRRLLGDSVFWAGMHRFLVDNAYKPVTTADYAIAMEKTCNCDLDWFFDQWAYGIGYPKVEFHRHWAANLKTLHVVVSQTQPIDSLHPVFQFPATIRVITRDSVIRQQIFVHHQTDTFAIALPAEPLSFRFDEGGWLLGTVKGDLSVVELADEAKHDLDIRGRRWALGQLEGNMDPAAVEARRFVLLNEHTEWLREVAARMMEHDANPDSKGVLISALRDPEPQVRMQALQSLDSLDAAQALTAASAMYTTDPNEDTRAVALSVIASQKGEDALPTLLAAVGPDQIANMRFTAMGFLSHIRDPKAEDALERTTATTEDRNIRQVALQALAATGDSARATAVALRLIPDYDPLFAVTAVQVVGDVGGEAGKARLRDAMKKETRVFVRAAMQRALAPAQPKM
;
A
#
# COMPACT_ATOMS: atom_id res chain seq x y z
N MET A 1 -8.70 -5.69 37.63
CA MET A 1 -8.51 -4.26 37.89
C MET A 1 -7.19 -3.91 38.62
N MET A 2 -6.40 -4.88 39.07
CA MET A 2 -5.11 -4.65 39.80
C MET A 2 -3.85 -4.92 38.95
N SER A 3 -3.94 -5.44 37.73
CA SER A 3 -2.78 -5.77 36.89
C SER A 3 -2.39 -4.68 35.88
N MET A 4 -3.22 -3.67 35.66
CA MET A 4 -2.91 -2.57 34.72
C MET A 4 -2.09 -1.41 35.32
N LEU A 5 -2.00 -1.30 36.66
CA LEU A 5 -1.23 -0.22 37.30
C LEU A 5 0.28 -0.49 37.38
N SER A 6 0.72 -1.76 37.21
CA SER A 6 2.17 -2.08 37.33
C SER A 6 2.95 -1.82 36.01
N ALA A 7 2.29 -1.86 34.86
CA ALA A 7 2.94 -1.66 33.56
C ALA A 7 3.26 -0.18 33.26
N ALA A 8 2.43 0.75 33.77
CA ALA A 8 2.60 2.17 33.50
C ALA A 8 3.78 2.85 34.25
N LEU A 9 4.31 2.22 35.30
CA LEU A 9 5.39 2.77 36.13
C LEU A 9 6.79 2.25 35.73
N THR A 10 6.89 1.17 34.95
CA THR A 10 8.20 0.53 34.62
C THR A 10 8.83 1.03 33.33
N ILE A 11 8.06 1.52 32.37
CA ILE A 11 8.57 2.05 31.08
C ILE A 11 9.39 3.34 31.28
N PRO A 12 8.96 4.34 32.08
CA PRO A 12 9.80 5.50 32.42
C PRO A 12 11.12 5.16 33.12
N MET A 13 11.18 4.07 33.91
CA MET A 13 12.42 3.62 34.54
C MET A 13 13.41 3.00 33.56
N LEU A 14 12.96 2.30 32.54
CA LEU A 14 13.82 1.72 31.49
C LEU A 14 14.42 2.81 30.59
N LEU A 15 13.65 3.84 30.24
CA LEU A 15 14.13 5.00 29.48
C LEU A 15 15.10 5.87 30.34
N ALA A 16 14.86 5.98 31.63
CA ALA A 16 15.75 6.72 32.55
C ALA A 16 17.11 6.02 32.79
N ALA A 17 17.22 4.73 32.53
CA ALA A 17 18.47 3.97 32.62
C ALA A 17 19.37 4.12 31.38
N GLN A 18 18.87 4.69 30.28
CA GLN A 18 19.65 4.97 29.07
C GLN A 18 20.54 6.20 29.26
N ARG A 19 21.74 6.14 28.69
CA ARG A 19 22.57 7.36 28.58
C ARG A 19 21.88 8.28 27.56
N GLN A 20 21.26 9.35 28.05
CA GLN A 20 20.78 10.43 27.21
C GLN A 20 21.99 11.10 26.56
N THR A 21 22.18 10.92 25.28
CA THR A 21 23.26 11.50 24.49
C THR A 21 22.79 12.70 23.67
N GLY A 22 21.51 12.77 23.39
CA GLY A 22 20.85 13.83 22.65
C GLY A 22 20.26 14.94 23.53
N VAL A 23 19.87 16.04 22.90
CA VAL A 23 19.13 17.13 23.52
C VAL A 23 17.65 16.95 23.18
N ILE A 24 16.84 16.64 24.19
CA ILE A 24 15.40 16.39 24.02
C ILE A 24 14.75 17.47 23.15
N GLY A 25 14.07 17.06 22.11
CA GLY A 25 13.40 17.95 21.17
C GLY A 25 14.31 18.66 20.16
N GLN A 26 15.52 18.14 19.93
CA GLN A 26 16.50 18.67 18.98
C GLN A 26 17.16 17.55 18.14
N TYR A 27 16.39 16.54 17.75
CA TYR A 27 16.92 15.43 16.96
C TYR A 27 17.60 15.93 15.69
N THR A 28 18.82 15.47 15.46
CA THR A 28 19.59 15.72 14.23
C THR A 28 19.85 14.40 13.54
N PRO A 29 19.16 14.11 12.42
CA PRO A 29 19.37 12.88 11.69
C PRO A 29 20.82 12.66 11.24
N PRO A 30 21.32 11.41 11.20
CA PRO A 30 22.68 11.10 10.74
C PRO A 30 22.86 11.41 9.25
N ARG A 31 21.76 11.52 8.50
CA ARG A 31 21.71 11.91 7.09
C ARG A 31 20.54 12.86 6.90
N VAL A 32 20.81 14.02 6.30
CA VAL A 32 19.77 15.02 5.98
C VAL A 32 19.63 15.07 4.47
N TRP A 33 18.43 14.76 3.98
CA TRP A 33 18.03 15.03 2.61
C TRP A 33 17.28 16.36 2.61
N LYS A 34 17.86 17.34 1.91
CA LYS A 34 17.21 18.65 1.82
C LYS A 34 16.43 18.70 0.53
N PRO A 35 15.12 18.98 0.60
CA PRO A 35 14.35 19.28 -0.58
C PRO A 35 14.97 20.47 -1.33
N GLU A 36 14.74 20.54 -2.63
CA GLU A 36 15.24 21.65 -3.45
C GLU A 36 14.70 23.00 -2.90
N ALA A 37 15.57 24.00 -2.83
CA ALA A 37 15.17 25.29 -2.29
C ALA A 37 14.13 25.96 -3.20
N ARG A 38 12.96 26.28 -2.65
CA ARG A 38 11.87 26.93 -3.37
C ARG A 38 12.25 28.37 -3.73
N ARG A 39 12.19 28.70 -5.00
CA ARG A 39 12.43 30.06 -5.51
C ARG A 39 11.22 30.97 -5.31
N PHE A 40 10.05 30.36 -5.22
CA PHE A 40 8.76 31.00 -4.94
C PHE A 40 7.90 30.04 -4.11
N ASP A 41 6.86 30.57 -3.52
CA ASP A 41 5.82 29.88 -2.79
C ASP A 41 4.55 29.88 -3.65
N LEU A 42 3.98 28.73 -3.93
CA LEU A 42 2.77 28.57 -4.71
C LEU A 42 1.54 28.87 -3.84
N LEU A 43 0.94 30.04 -4.03
CA LEU A 43 -0.13 30.51 -3.16
C LEU A 43 -1.51 29.99 -3.60
N HIS A 44 -1.75 29.93 -4.91
CA HIS A 44 -3.05 29.55 -5.45
C HIS A 44 -2.97 29.19 -6.94
N GLN A 45 -3.77 28.19 -7.35
CA GLN A 45 -4.02 27.89 -8.76
C GLN A 45 -5.53 27.83 -9.05
N LYS A 46 -5.98 28.56 -10.06
CA LYS A 46 -7.32 28.41 -10.64
C LYS A 46 -7.21 27.69 -11.98
N ILE A 47 -7.83 26.53 -12.10
CA ILE A 47 -7.73 25.65 -13.27
C ILE A 47 -9.11 25.54 -13.95
N GLU A 48 -9.21 26.07 -15.17
CA GLU A 48 -10.39 26.01 -16.03
C GLU A 48 -10.13 24.99 -17.12
N MET A 49 -10.95 23.92 -17.22
CA MET A 49 -10.67 22.80 -18.13
C MET A 49 -11.91 22.20 -18.77
N ARG A 50 -11.68 21.56 -19.93
CA ARG A 50 -12.64 20.74 -20.64
C ARG A 50 -11.94 19.57 -21.33
N PHE A 51 -12.69 18.52 -21.63
CA PHE A 51 -12.18 17.30 -22.23
C PHE A 51 -12.83 17.03 -23.59
N ASP A 52 -12.04 16.61 -24.54
CA ASP A 52 -12.52 15.92 -25.75
C ASP A 52 -12.28 14.41 -25.54
N VAL A 53 -13.28 13.72 -24.97
CA VAL A 53 -13.15 12.30 -24.60
C VAL A 53 -12.88 11.40 -25.82
N PRO A 54 -13.56 11.55 -26.98
CA PRO A 54 -13.23 10.80 -28.20
C PRO A 54 -11.79 10.91 -28.67
N HIS A 55 -11.20 12.12 -28.63
CA HIS A 55 -9.81 12.34 -29.01
C HIS A 55 -8.82 12.23 -27.87
N ARG A 56 -9.30 12.05 -26.63
CA ARG A 56 -8.54 11.99 -25.38
C ARG A 56 -7.70 13.23 -25.14
N GLU A 57 -8.22 14.38 -25.42
CA GLU A 57 -7.52 15.65 -25.35
C GLU A 57 -8.04 16.50 -24.19
N LEU A 58 -7.13 17.11 -23.45
CA LEU A 58 -7.37 18.12 -22.44
C LEU A 58 -7.09 19.50 -23.02
N PHE A 59 -8.00 20.46 -22.79
CA PHE A 59 -7.80 21.89 -23.02
C PHE A 59 -7.99 22.62 -21.71
N ALA A 60 -7.02 23.44 -21.31
CA ALA A 60 -7.12 24.12 -20.04
C ALA A 60 -6.44 25.48 -20.01
N THR A 61 -6.85 26.30 -19.04
CA THR A 61 -6.18 27.53 -18.63
C THR A 61 -5.89 27.42 -17.15
N VAL A 62 -4.63 27.58 -16.74
CA VAL A 62 -4.24 27.68 -15.33
C VAL A 62 -3.80 29.09 -15.01
N THR A 63 -4.45 29.72 -14.04
CA THR A 63 -4.03 31.00 -13.45
C THR A 63 -3.29 30.71 -12.16
N THR A 64 -2.01 31.05 -12.11
CA THR A 64 -1.09 30.76 -11.03
C THR A 64 -0.70 32.05 -10.29
N ARG A 65 -0.78 32.02 -8.97
CA ARG A 65 -0.34 33.08 -8.08
C ARG A 65 0.79 32.58 -7.17
N VAL A 66 1.93 33.27 -7.19
CA VAL A 66 3.13 32.90 -6.43
C VAL A 66 3.68 34.09 -5.64
N ALA A 67 4.30 33.82 -4.50
CA ALA A 67 5.15 34.78 -3.79
C ALA A 67 6.62 34.48 -4.03
N ILE A 68 7.44 35.49 -4.30
CA ILE A 68 8.87 35.32 -4.53
C ILE A 68 9.58 35.15 -3.19
N THR A 69 10.35 34.05 -3.01
CA THR A 69 10.93 33.70 -1.70
C THR A 69 12.45 33.83 -1.61
N LEU A 70 13.20 33.45 -2.65
CA LEU A 70 14.64 33.24 -2.56
C LEU A 70 15.45 34.46 -3.05
N ALA A 71 15.12 34.98 -4.24
CA ALA A 71 15.86 36.10 -4.87
C ALA A 71 14.96 36.85 -5.85
N PRO A 72 15.19 38.17 -6.10
CA PRO A 72 14.45 38.91 -7.10
C PRO A 72 14.59 38.26 -8.48
N THR A 73 13.48 38.06 -9.18
CA THR A 73 13.44 37.34 -10.47
C THR A 73 12.55 38.04 -11.48
N ASP A 74 12.81 37.83 -12.76
CA ASP A 74 11.93 38.21 -13.88
C ASP A 74 11.39 36.96 -14.60
N THR A 75 11.62 35.77 -14.04
CA THR A 75 11.13 34.50 -14.60
C THR A 75 10.54 33.59 -13.52
N ILE A 76 9.46 32.90 -13.89
CA ILE A 76 8.87 31.80 -13.07
C ILE A 76 9.03 30.50 -13.88
N PHE A 77 9.53 29.48 -13.19
CA PHE A 77 9.76 28.14 -13.74
C PHE A 77 8.75 27.17 -13.14
N LEU A 78 7.98 26.46 -13.99
CA LEU A 78 7.04 25.42 -13.59
C LEU A 78 7.36 24.10 -14.28
N ASN A 79 7.07 23.00 -13.60
CA ASN A 79 7.03 21.69 -14.21
C ASN A 79 5.83 21.62 -15.19
N ALA A 80 6.04 21.08 -16.39
CA ALA A 80 5.05 21.01 -17.47
C ALA A 80 5.48 19.93 -18.48
N GLU A 81 5.15 18.67 -18.16
CA GLU A 81 5.63 17.53 -18.92
C GLU A 81 4.71 17.24 -20.11
N ASN A 82 5.29 17.31 -21.33
CA ASN A 82 4.58 17.02 -22.58
C ASN A 82 3.30 17.83 -22.81
N LEU A 83 3.19 19.01 -22.19
CA LEU A 83 2.11 19.95 -22.43
C LEU A 83 2.46 20.85 -23.62
N THR A 84 1.49 21.25 -24.41
CA THR A 84 1.64 22.27 -25.43
C THR A 84 1.10 23.60 -24.90
N ILE A 85 1.98 24.56 -24.62
CA ILE A 85 1.58 25.89 -24.14
C ILE A 85 1.19 26.74 -25.32
N ASP A 86 -0.07 27.16 -25.40
CA ASP A 86 -0.64 27.98 -26.48
C ASP A 86 -0.43 29.47 -26.24
N GLY A 87 -0.35 29.90 -24.98
CA GLY A 87 -0.19 31.28 -24.61
C GLY A 87 0.08 31.51 -23.13
N ALA A 88 0.66 32.69 -22.83
CA ALA A 88 0.84 33.18 -21.47
C ALA A 88 0.38 34.62 -21.37
N SER A 89 -0.27 35.01 -20.28
CA SER A 89 -0.71 36.38 -20.02
C SER A 89 -0.54 36.78 -18.57
N ASP A 90 -0.38 38.08 -18.29
CA ASP A 90 -0.39 38.62 -16.93
C ASP A 90 -1.84 38.83 -16.42
N ASP A 91 -1.97 39.34 -15.19
CA ASP A 91 -3.24 39.65 -14.52
C ASP A 91 -4.10 40.73 -15.19
N HIS A 92 -3.50 41.46 -16.17
CA HIS A 92 -4.20 42.46 -17.00
C HIS A 92 -4.52 41.93 -18.39
N GLY A 93 -4.29 40.64 -18.68
CA GLY A 93 -4.51 40.01 -19.99
C GLY A 93 -3.45 40.37 -21.05
N ARG A 94 -2.32 40.98 -20.67
CA ARG A 94 -1.23 41.29 -21.61
C ARG A 94 -0.38 40.04 -21.84
N ASN A 95 -0.02 39.78 -23.09
CA ASN A 95 0.81 38.63 -23.45
C ASN A 95 2.18 38.69 -22.79
N LEU A 96 2.56 37.55 -22.18
CA LEU A 96 3.90 37.33 -21.64
C LEU A 96 4.70 36.43 -22.58
N ARG A 97 6.02 36.60 -22.59
CA ARG A 97 6.94 35.68 -23.27
C ARG A 97 7.14 34.46 -22.41
N PHE A 98 7.23 33.30 -23.05
CA PHE A 98 7.58 32.05 -22.39
C PHE A 98 8.51 31.22 -23.28
N THR A 99 9.20 30.27 -22.65
CA THR A 99 9.93 29.18 -23.31
C THR A 99 9.50 27.87 -22.67
N GLN A 100 9.43 26.81 -23.46
CA GLN A 100 9.14 25.48 -22.97
C GLN A 100 10.08 24.43 -23.54
N ASP A 101 10.31 23.38 -22.80
CA ASP A 101 10.88 22.11 -23.26
C ASP A 101 9.88 20.97 -22.99
N THR A 102 10.32 19.72 -23.05
CA THR A 102 9.46 18.54 -22.82
C THR A 102 9.04 18.36 -21.36
N ALA A 103 9.65 19.05 -20.41
CA ALA A 103 9.44 18.85 -18.98
C ALA A 103 9.04 20.13 -18.24
N HIS A 104 9.27 21.31 -18.82
CA HIS A 104 9.15 22.58 -18.11
C HIS A 104 8.64 23.73 -18.99
N VAL A 105 8.03 24.70 -18.34
CA VAL A 105 7.72 26.01 -18.90
C VAL A 105 8.35 27.10 -18.05
N THR A 106 8.99 28.08 -18.69
CA THR A 106 9.54 29.29 -18.05
C THR A 106 8.78 30.49 -18.57
N VAL A 107 8.06 31.18 -17.71
CA VAL A 107 7.32 32.41 -18.00
C VAL A 107 8.18 33.62 -17.66
N ARG A 108 8.32 34.56 -18.59
CA ARG A 108 9.02 35.83 -18.34
C ARG A 108 8.02 36.90 -17.93
N LEU A 109 8.19 37.41 -16.72
CA LEU A 109 7.35 38.46 -16.13
C LEU A 109 7.52 39.79 -16.88
N ALA A 110 6.51 40.65 -16.86
CA ALA A 110 6.58 41.98 -17.43
C ALA A 110 7.61 42.89 -16.74
N HIS A 111 7.80 42.67 -15.43
CA HIS A 111 8.74 43.41 -14.56
C HIS A 111 9.45 42.42 -13.63
N ARG A 112 10.66 42.80 -13.18
CA ARG A 112 11.39 42.03 -12.18
C ARG A 112 10.68 42.18 -10.83
N ALA A 113 10.31 41.03 -10.23
CA ALA A 113 9.68 40.94 -8.92
C ALA A 113 10.75 40.84 -7.81
N ALA A 114 10.55 41.54 -6.72
CA ALA A 114 11.41 41.47 -5.52
C ALA A 114 10.98 40.30 -4.62
N VAL A 115 11.84 39.91 -3.68
CA VAL A 115 11.46 38.96 -2.60
C VAL A 115 10.31 39.55 -1.80
N GLY A 116 9.26 38.76 -1.59
CA GLY A 116 8.01 39.16 -0.94
C GLY A 116 6.91 39.65 -1.90
N ASP A 117 7.26 39.96 -3.15
CA ASP A 117 6.23 40.32 -4.13
C ASP A 117 5.37 39.13 -4.49
N THR A 118 4.07 39.39 -4.70
CA THR A 118 3.13 38.40 -5.27
C THR A 118 2.94 38.68 -6.75
N VAL A 119 3.05 37.61 -7.56
CA VAL A 119 2.89 37.67 -9.03
C VAL A 119 1.77 36.73 -9.44
N GLN A 120 0.96 37.15 -10.42
CA GLN A 120 -0.08 36.31 -11.03
C GLN A 120 0.07 36.30 -12.54
N PHE A 121 -0.10 35.11 -13.14
CA PHE A 121 -0.11 34.92 -14.58
C PHE A 121 -0.97 33.71 -14.95
N SER A 122 -1.37 33.64 -16.21
CA SER A 122 -2.16 32.55 -16.76
C SER A 122 -1.43 31.88 -17.92
N LEU A 123 -1.53 30.56 -17.98
CA LEU A 123 -1.09 29.73 -19.11
C LEU A 123 -2.30 29.02 -19.72
N THR A 124 -2.48 29.17 -21.07
CA THR A 124 -3.44 28.36 -21.82
C THR A 124 -2.67 27.26 -22.52
N TYR A 125 -3.18 26.04 -22.45
CA TYR A 125 -2.48 24.86 -22.98
C TYR A 125 -3.46 23.77 -23.39
N HIS A 126 -2.94 22.79 -24.16
CA HIS A 126 -3.62 21.54 -24.44
C HIS A 126 -2.63 20.36 -24.36
N THR A 127 -3.16 19.15 -24.22
CA THR A 127 -2.37 17.91 -24.22
C THR A 127 -3.25 16.69 -24.49
N VAL A 128 -2.63 15.63 -25.03
CA VAL A 128 -3.15 14.26 -24.99
C VAL A 128 -2.39 13.55 -23.87
N PRO A 129 -2.94 13.45 -22.65
CA PRO A 129 -2.19 12.97 -21.50
C PRO A 129 -1.89 11.46 -21.62
N GLU A 130 -0.67 11.08 -21.25
CA GLU A 130 -0.22 9.68 -21.23
C GLU A 130 -0.11 9.15 -19.81
N ARG A 131 0.03 10.06 -18.81
CA ARG A 131 0.03 9.77 -17.38
C ARG A 131 -0.53 10.98 -16.60
N GLY A 132 -0.82 10.79 -15.34
CA GLY A 132 -1.34 11.85 -14.46
C GLY A 132 -2.81 12.18 -14.67
N LEU A 133 -3.31 12.06 -15.90
CA LEU A 133 -4.73 12.19 -16.27
C LEU A 133 -5.09 11.11 -17.29
N TYR A 134 -6.14 10.39 -17.01
CA TYR A 134 -6.56 9.22 -17.78
C TYR A 134 -7.98 9.43 -18.33
N ILE A 135 -8.13 9.27 -19.61
CA ILE A 135 -9.41 9.38 -20.31
C ILE A 135 -9.79 7.99 -20.81
N VAL A 136 -10.92 7.45 -20.34
CA VAL A 136 -11.42 6.09 -20.60
C VAL A 136 -12.69 6.18 -21.47
N PRO A 137 -12.57 6.24 -22.81
CA PRO A 137 -13.71 6.48 -23.71
C PRO A 137 -14.80 5.42 -23.60
N ARG A 138 -14.44 4.15 -23.38
CA ARG A 138 -15.38 3.02 -23.26
C ARG A 138 -16.41 3.19 -22.15
N LYS A 139 -16.05 3.91 -21.06
CA LYS A 139 -16.93 4.20 -19.90
C LYS A 139 -17.35 5.68 -19.82
N ASN A 140 -16.85 6.51 -20.72
CA ASN A 140 -17.02 7.97 -20.69
C ASN A 140 -16.58 8.56 -19.34
N ILE A 141 -15.39 8.17 -18.87
CA ILE A 141 -14.82 8.57 -17.59
C ILE A 141 -13.47 9.25 -17.82
N VAL A 142 -13.21 10.28 -17.01
CA VAL A 142 -11.90 10.92 -16.87
C VAL A 142 -11.52 10.87 -15.39
N TRP A 143 -10.25 10.56 -15.09
CA TRP A 143 -9.73 10.59 -13.74
C TRP A 143 -8.25 10.96 -13.70
N SER A 144 -7.82 11.58 -12.61
CA SER A 144 -6.44 12.04 -12.42
C SER A 144 -5.70 11.23 -11.36
N GLN A 145 -4.36 11.21 -11.47
CA GLN A 145 -3.40 10.69 -10.52
C GLN A 145 -2.23 11.67 -10.43
N GLY A 146 -1.82 12.08 -9.22
CA GLY A 146 -0.76 13.08 -9.07
C GLY A 146 0.52 12.54 -8.44
N GLU A 147 0.41 11.47 -7.67
CA GLU A 147 1.52 10.91 -6.92
C GLU A 147 2.47 10.07 -7.82
N ALA A 148 3.77 10.15 -7.63
CA ALA A 148 4.49 11.11 -6.78
C ALA A 148 4.69 12.47 -7.46
N THR A 149 4.82 12.52 -8.78
CA THR A 149 5.15 13.71 -9.58
C THR A 149 4.44 13.68 -10.93
N GLU A 150 3.19 13.24 -10.97
CA GLU A 150 2.40 13.10 -12.21
C GLU A 150 1.46 14.29 -12.47
N THR A 151 1.26 15.18 -11.51
CA THR A 151 0.46 16.38 -11.71
C THR A 151 1.02 17.24 -12.85
N ARG A 152 2.34 17.32 -12.99
CA ARG A 152 3.03 18.03 -14.09
C ARG A 152 2.68 17.56 -15.50
N ALA A 153 2.15 16.34 -15.62
CA ALA A 153 1.80 15.78 -16.93
C ALA A 153 0.41 16.24 -17.44
N TRP A 154 -0.35 16.98 -16.62
CA TRP A 154 -1.65 17.52 -17.00
C TRP A 154 -1.93 18.95 -16.52
N ILE A 155 -1.14 19.48 -15.55
CA ILE A 155 -1.21 20.88 -15.09
C ILE A 155 0.21 21.44 -14.99
N PRO A 156 0.49 22.61 -15.61
CA PRO A 156 1.72 23.36 -15.32
C PRO A 156 1.71 23.83 -13.85
N THR A 157 2.62 23.30 -13.03
CA THR A 157 2.66 23.58 -11.59
C THR A 157 4.06 23.42 -10.98
N TYR A 158 4.23 23.80 -9.71
CA TYR A 158 5.36 23.35 -8.92
C TYR A 158 5.00 22.00 -8.31
N ASP A 159 5.51 20.94 -8.91
CA ASP A 159 5.13 19.57 -8.60
C ASP A 159 6.16 18.91 -7.67
N ALA A 160 6.10 19.30 -6.40
CA ALA A 160 6.92 18.76 -5.32
C ALA A 160 6.12 18.75 -4.01
N SER A 161 6.42 17.79 -3.14
CA SER A 161 5.70 17.59 -1.88
C SER A 161 5.93 18.68 -0.84
N ASN A 162 7.03 19.47 -0.96
CA ASN A 162 7.46 20.47 0.01
C ASN A 162 6.75 21.82 -0.09
N ASP A 163 5.70 21.94 -0.90
CA ASP A 163 4.85 23.12 -1.02
C ASP A 163 3.38 22.77 -0.82
N LYS A 164 2.64 23.66 -0.18
CA LYS A 164 1.20 23.52 0.02
C LYS A 164 0.48 24.77 -0.50
N THR A 165 -0.55 24.56 -1.30
CA THR A 165 -1.27 25.61 -1.99
C THR A 165 -2.77 25.41 -1.86
N THR A 166 -3.56 26.44 -2.19
CA THR A 166 -5.00 26.35 -2.41
C THR A 166 -5.32 26.33 -3.89
N TRP A 167 -6.50 25.82 -4.28
CA TRP A 167 -6.87 25.78 -5.70
C TRP A 167 -8.37 25.76 -5.96
N GLU A 168 -8.71 26.09 -7.20
CA GLU A 168 -10.06 25.98 -7.73
C GLU A 168 -10.06 25.22 -9.06
N PHE A 169 -11.02 24.31 -9.23
CA PHE A 169 -11.29 23.66 -10.50
C PHE A 169 -12.63 24.12 -11.07
N LEU A 170 -12.61 24.62 -12.32
CA LEU A 170 -13.80 24.88 -13.12
C LEU A 170 -13.81 23.89 -14.30
N VAL A 171 -14.54 22.81 -14.13
CA VAL A 171 -14.54 21.68 -15.06
C VAL A 171 -15.81 21.71 -15.91
N THR A 172 -15.64 21.83 -17.23
CA THR A 172 -16.75 21.74 -18.18
C THR A 172 -16.96 20.29 -18.59
N ALA A 173 -18.13 19.73 -18.27
CA ALA A 173 -18.53 18.38 -18.60
C ALA A 173 -19.91 18.35 -19.26
N ASP A 174 -20.12 17.40 -20.18
CA ASP A 174 -21.39 17.23 -20.89
C ASP A 174 -22.58 17.02 -19.94
N THR A 175 -23.76 17.48 -20.36
CA THR A 175 -24.99 17.28 -19.59
C THR A 175 -25.23 15.78 -19.36
N GLY A 176 -25.44 15.39 -18.09
CA GLY A 176 -25.60 13.99 -17.68
C GLY A 176 -24.34 13.38 -17.04
N LEU A 177 -23.19 14.00 -17.22
CA LEU A 177 -21.99 13.66 -16.45
C LEU A 177 -21.91 14.47 -15.16
N LYS A 178 -21.27 13.89 -14.16
CA LYS A 178 -20.95 14.55 -12.89
C LYS A 178 -19.46 14.73 -12.77
N VAL A 179 -19.07 15.75 -12.01
CA VAL A 179 -17.67 16.04 -11.73
C VAL A 179 -17.44 16.03 -10.22
N LEU A 180 -16.46 15.24 -9.77
CA LEU A 180 -15.90 15.30 -8.44
C LEU A 180 -14.52 15.94 -8.48
N SER A 181 -14.22 16.77 -7.47
CA SER A 181 -12.89 17.30 -7.23
C SER A 181 -12.71 17.60 -5.72
N ASN A 182 -11.55 18.10 -5.34
CA ASN A 182 -11.19 18.42 -3.96
C ASN A 182 -12.03 19.58 -3.39
N GLY A 183 -12.18 19.61 -2.07
CA GLY A 183 -12.81 20.72 -1.35
C GLY A 183 -14.33 20.81 -1.55
N LYS A 184 -14.85 22.02 -1.59
CA LYS A 184 -16.30 22.33 -1.64
C LYS A 184 -16.78 22.51 -3.08
N LEU A 185 -17.97 21.97 -3.38
CA LEU A 185 -18.70 22.35 -4.59
C LEU A 185 -19.30 23.76 -4.39
N ILE A 186 -18.77 24.73 -5.14
CA ILE A 186 -19.24 26.12 -5.09
C ILE A 186 -20.52 26.28 -5.92
N GLY A 187 -20.61 25.58 -7.06
CA GLY A 187 -21.81 25.60 -7.87
C GLY A 187 -21.67 24.86 -9.18
N VAL A 188 -22.81 24.68 -9.85
CA VAL A 188 -22.90 24.07 -11.19
C VAL A 188 -23.69 25.03 -12.08
N THR A 189 -23.07 25.51 -13.17
CA THR A 189 -23.66 26.49 -14.08
C THR A 189 -23.76 25.94 -15.50
N PRO A 190 -24.94 25.94 -16.14
CA PRO A 190 -25.07 25.51 -17.52
C PRO A 190 -24.27 26.40 -18.48
N THR A 191 -23.69 25.79 -19.50
CA THR A 191 -23.12 26.54 -20.65
C THR A 191 -24.21 27.24 -21.45
N LYS A 192 -23.84 28.27 -22.19
CA LYS A 192 -24.80 29.08 -22.97
C LYS A 192 -25.64 28.27 -23.98
N ASP A 193 -25.09 27.19 -24.49
CA ASP A 193 -25.78 26.30 -25.45
C ASP A 193 -26.56 25.15 -24.74
N GLY A 194 -26.45 25.05 -23.42
CA GLY A 194 -27.13 24.04 -22.59
C GLY A 194 -26.63 22.61 -22.78
N LYS A 195 -25.52 22.39 -23.51
CA LYS A 195 -24.99 21.05 -23.80
C LYS A 195 -24.08 20.51 -22.71
N ALA A 196 -23.51 21.40 -21.88
CA ALA A 196 -22.59 21.06 -20.82
C ALA A 196 -22.86 21.89 -19.57
N ASN A 197 -22.26 21.50 -18.46
CA ASN A 197 -22.26 22.26 -17.22
C ASN A 197 -20.80 22.55 -16.81
N VAL A 198 -20.58 23.70 -16.22
CA VAL A 198 -19.34 24.08 -15.54
C VAL A 198 -19.51 23.77 -14.04
N TRP A 199 -18.71 22.86 -13.55
CA TRP A 199 -18.66 22.48 -12.14
C TRP A 199 -17.53 23.25 -11.49
N HIS A 200 -17.83 24.06 -10.47
CA HIS A 200 -16.85 24.88 -9.74
C HIS A 200 -16.60 24.27 -8.36
N TRP A 201 -15.39 23.76 -8.15
CA TRP A 201 -14.89 23.21 -6.89
C TRP A 201 -13.79 24.11 -6.33
N SER A 202 -13.70 24.23 -4.98
CA SER A 202 -12.69 25.04 -4.30
C SER A 202 -12.06 24.30 -3.13
N GLN A 203 -10.75 24.13 -3.14
CA GLN A 203 -9.93 23.65 -2.05
C GLN A 203 -9.30 24.86 -1.33
N GLU A 204 -9.93 25.31 -0.23
CA GLU A 204 -9.54 26.52 0.49
C GLU A 204 -8.46 26.26 1.55
N LYS A 205 -8.30 25.02 2.00
CA LYS A 205 -7.26 24.62 2.96
C LYS A 205 -6.04 24.10 2.18
N PRO A 206 -4.81 24.60 2.49
CA PRO A 206 -3.65 24.31 1.68
C PRO A 206 -3.25 22.83 1.76
N ALA A 207 -2.97 22.22 0.59
CA ALA A 207 -2.45 20.87 0.46
C ALA A 207 -1.44 20.80 -0.69
N SER A 208 -0.70 19.70 -0.81
CA SER A 208 0.32 19.52 -1.85
C SER A 208 -0.30 19.25 -3.22
N THR A 209 0.37 19.66 -4.29
CA THR A 209 -0.16 19.61 -5.67
C THR A 209 -0.37 18.18 -6.19
N TYR A 210 0.35 17.18 -5.66
CA TYR A 210 0.14 15.78 -6.04
C TYR A 210 -1.27 15.26 -5.65
N LEU A 211 -1.94 15.95 -4.71
CA LEU A 211 -3.30 15.63 -4.25
C LEU A 211 -4.42 16.22 -5.11
N TYR A 212 -4.08 16.93 -6.21
CA TYR A 212 -5.08 17.43 -7.15
C TYR A 212 -5.90 16.28 -7.72
N SER A 213 -7.23 16.40 -7.67
CA SER A 213 -8.14 15.39 -8.18
C SER A 213 -9.22 15.98 -9.07
N VAL A 214 -9.41 15.35 -10.23
CA VAL A 214 -10.56 15.57 -11.10
C VAL A 214 -11.07 14.22 -11.58
N VAL A 215 -12.33 13.95 -11.30
CA VAL A 215 -13.04 12.76 -11.76
C VAL A 215 -14.33 13.19 -12.47
N VAL A 216 -14.52 12.75 -13.72
CA VAL A 216 -15.71 13.04 -14.53
C VAL A 216 -16.32 11.75 -15.02
N GLY A 217 -17.63 11.58 -14.87
CA GLY A 217 -18.29 10.38 -15.37
C GLY A 217 -19.79 10.29 -15.05
N PRO A 218 -20.47 9.21 -15.50
CA PRO A 218 -21.90 8.99 -15.28
C PRO A 218 -22.18 8.37 -13.89
N PHE A 219 -21.68 8.99 -12.85
CA PHE A 219 -21.75 8.44 -11.49
C PHE A 219 -23.15 8.52 -10.86
N THR A 220 -23.47 7.51 -10.07
CA THR A 220 -24.48 7.54 -9.00
C THR A 220 -23.77 7.93 -7.71
N VAL A 221 -24.31 8.90 -6.99
CA VAL A 221 -23.71 9.41 -5.75
C VAL A 221 -24.57 8.97 -4.57
N LEU A 222 -23.96 8.20 -3.68
CA LEU A 222 -24.55 7.77 -2.42
C LEU A 222 -24.15 8.77 -1.35
N LYS A 223 -25.11 9.16 -0.48
CA LYS A 223 -24.90 10.22 0.51
C LYS A 223 -24.88 9.66 1.91
N ASP A 224 -23.88 10.05 2.64
CA ASP A 224 -23.69 9.80 4.06
C ASP A 224 -23.13 11.06 4.74
N GLN A 225 -22.85 11.02 6.03
CA GLN A 225 -22.27 12.15 6.75
C GLN A 225 -21.57 11.74 8.04
N TRP A 226 -20.59 12.54 8.44
CA TRP A 226 -19.97 12.51 9.75
C TRP A 226 -20.06 13.87 10.42
N ARG A 227 -20.78 13.98 11.56
CA ARG A 227 -20.97 15.24 12.33
C ARG A 227 -21.36 16.44 11.45
N GLY A 228 -22.18 16.20 10.40
CA GLY A 228 -22.62 17.23 9.45
C GLY A 228 -21.65 17.52 8.30
N ILE A 229 -20.45 16.91 8.29
CA ILE A 229 -19.54 16.92 7.15
C ILE A 229 -20.04 15.87 6.15
N PRO A 230 -20.26 16.22 4.87
CA PRO A 230 -20.68 15.26 3.85
C PRO A 230 -19.65 14.13 3.66
N VAL A 231 -20.15 12.90 3.52
CA VAL A 231 -19.40 11.73 3.08
C VAL A 231 -20.15 11.13 1.90
N GLU A 232 -19.53 11.04 0.74
CA GLU A 232 -20.22 10.57 -0.47
C GLU A 232 -19.44 9.45 -1.16
N TYR A 233 -20.19 8.47 -1.71
CA TYR A 233 -19.60 7.37 -2.48
C TYR A 233 -20.04 7.49 -3.94
N TRP A 234 -19.09 7.75 -4.83
CA TRP A 234 -19.29 7.98 -6.26
C TRP A 234 -19.05 6.68 -7.01
N THR A 235 -20.13 6.01 -7.41
CA THR A 235 -20.11 4.67 -7.97
C THR A 235 -20.99 4.57 -9.23
N TYR A 236 -21.12 3.38 -9.81
CA TYR A 236 -21.99 3.16 -10.96
C TYR A 236 -23.39 2.76 -10.52
N ALA A 237 -24.38 2.91 -11.43
CA ALA A 237 -25.78 2.64 -11.10
C ALA A 237 -26.07 1.17 -10.72
N ASP A 238 -25.28 0.23 -11.26
CA ASP A 238 -25.39 -1.21 -11.02
C ASP A 238 -24.55 -1.71 -9.83
N THR A 239 -23.69 -0.87 -9.24
CA THR A 239 -22.78 -1.25 -8.15
C THR A 239 -23.09 -0.60 -6.80
N VAL A 240 -24.26 0.04 -6.66
CA VAL A 240 -24.69 0.76 -5.45
C VAL A 240 -24.57 -0.08 -4.18
N ASN A 241 -25.04 -1.33 -4.21
CA ASN A 241 -24.99 -2.22 -3.03
C ASN A 241 -23.56 -2.64 -2.67
N ALA A 242 -22.71 -2.84 -3.67
CA ALA A 242 -21.30 -3.18 -3.46
C ALA A 242 -20.54 -1.99 -2.88
N ALA A 243 -20.83 -0.76 -3.35
CA ALA A 243 -20.22 0.45 -2.80
C ALA A 243 -20.61 0.70 -1.34
N TRP A 244 -21.89 0.47 -0.96
CA TRP A 244 -22.30 0.53 0.45
C TRP A 244 -21.58 -0.50 1.32
N ARG A 245 -21.38 -1.73 0.82
CA ARG A 245 -20.58 -2.74 1.55
C ARG A 245 -19.14 -2.32 1.73
N ALA A 246 -18.52 -1.83 0.66
CA ALA A 246 -17.11 -1.45 0.66
C ALA A 246 -16.83 -0.24 1.56
N PHE A 247 -17.72 0.77 1.57
CA PHE A 247 -17.39 2.09 2.13
C PHE A 247 -18.36 2.59 3.20
N GLY A 248 -19.45 1.90 3.49
CA GLY A 248 -20.49 2.38 4.44
C GLY A 248 -20.01 2.51 5.89
N GLU A 249 -18.86 1.97 6.26
CA GLU A 249 -18.23 2.15 7.57
C GLU A 249 -17.40 3.45 7.68
N THR A 250 -17.20 4.19 6.60
CA THR A 250 -16.34 5.39 6.57
C THR A 250 -16.66 6.42 7.67
N PRO A 251 -17.91 6.80 7.96
CA PRO A 251 -18.18 7.75 9.05
C PRO A 251 -17.70 7.25 10.42
N SER A 252 -17.80 5.95 10.69
CA SER A 252 -17.33 5.37 11.94
C SER A 252 -15.81 5.32 12.03
N MET A 253 -15.12 5.12 10.89
CA MET A 253 -13.66 5.18 10.81
C MET A 253 -13.15 6.62 11.02
N ILE A 254 -13.82 7.64 10.45
CA ILE A 254 -13.50 9.06 10.68
C ILE A 254 -13.63 9.39 12.18
N GLU A 255 -14.69 8.91 12.83
CA GLU A 255 -14.90 9.08 14.27
C GLU A 255 -13.77 8.45 15.07
N LEU A 256 -13.44 7.20 14.77
CA LEU A 256 -12.38 6.46 15.45
C LEU A 256 -11.02 7.18 15.35
N TYR A 257 -10.61 7.57 14.15
CA TYR A 257 -9.33 8.24 13.95
C TYR A 257 -9.30 9.62 14.60
N SER A 258 -10.38 10.39 14.50
CA SER A 258 -10.50 11.68 15.19
C SER A 258 -10.35 11.54 16.70
N GLN A 259 -10.91 10.48 17.29
CA GLN A 259 -10.81 10.22 18.74
C GLN A 259 -9.42 9.76 19.16
N ILE A 260 -8.83 8.80 18.45
CA ILE A 260 -7.51 8.23 18.78
C ILE A 260 -6.42 9.28 18.65
N LEU A 261 -6.44 10.06 17.58
CA LEU A 261 -5.45 11.11 17.29
C LEU A 261 -5.72 12.38 18.07
N GLY A 262 -6.94 12.56 18.62
CA GLY A 262 -7.36 13.81 19.28
C GLY A 262 -7.40 15.01 18.33
N VAL A 263 -7.35 14.78 17.01
CA VAL A 263 -7.42 15.79 15.94
C VAL A 263 -8.61 15.44 15.05
N ASN A 264 -9.61 16.31 15.02
CA ASN A 264 -10.79 16.09 14.17
C ASN A 264 -10.37 16.08 12.69
N PHE A 265 -11.16 15.35 11.89
CA PHE A 265 -11.07 15.41 10.43
C PHE A 265 -11.07 16.87 9.95
N ALA A 266 -10.07 17.24 9.17
CA ALA A 266 -9.77 18.65 8.89
C ALA A 266 -10.50 19.23 7.66
N TRP A 267 -11.04 18.38 6.79
CA TRP A 267 -11.52 18.77 5.47
C TRP A 267 -13.04 19.05 5.46
N ASP A 268 -13.53 19.64 4.38
CA ASP A 268 -14.93 20.12 4.30
C ASP A 268 -15.91 19.03 3.84
N LYS A 269 -15.39 17.93 3.29
CA LYS A 269 -16.12 16.71 2.90
C LYS A 269 -15.14 15.53 2.86
N TYR A 270 -15.66 14.32 2.75
CA TYR A 270 -14.88 13.14 2.37
C TYR A 270 -15.65 12.33 1.33
N ASP A 271 -15.21 12.39 0.10
CA ASP A 271 -15.81 11.64 -1.00
C ASP A 271 -14.87 10.56 -1.48
N GLN A 272 -15.42 9.42 -1.89
CA GLN A 272 -14.68 8.30 -2.46
C GLN A 272 -15.24 7.98 -3.83
N SER A 273 -14.39 7.95 -4.85
CA SER A 273 -14.79 7.64 -6.23
C SER A 273 -14.24 6.29 -6.68
N ILE A 274 -15.09 5.47 -7.28
CA ILE A 274 -14.73 4.17 -7.84
C ILE A 274 -14.33 4.36 -9.30
N ILE A 275 -13.08 4.00 -9.61
CA ILE A 275 -12.47 4.30 -10.91
C ILE A 275 -12.06 3.01 -11.63
N PRO A 276 -12.44 2.85 -12.91
CA PRO A 276 -12.01 1.73 -13.72
C PRO A 276 -10.57 1.91 -14.18
N ASP A 277 -9.89 0.81 -14.41
CA ASP A 277 -8.50 0.79 -14.89
C ASP A 277 -7.51 1.49 -13.95
N PHE A 278 -7.85 1.65 -12.68
CA PHE A 278 -6.95 2.22 -11.69
C PHE A 278 -5.82 1.24 -11.40
N THR A 279 -4.58 1.72 -11.49
CA THR A 279 -3.39 0.84 -11.40
C THR A 279 -3.04 0.51 -9.96
N TYR A 280 -3.43 1.37 -9.02
CA TYR A 280 -3.15 1.27 -7.59
C TYR A 280 -4.40 0.78 -6.84
N GLY A 281 -4.28 0.51 -5.54
CA GLY A 281 -5.43 0.20 -4.70
C GLY A 281 -6.33 1.41 -4.49
N GLY A 282 -5.73 2.48 -3.99
CA GLY A 282 -6.35 3.77 -3.74
C GLY A 282 -5.40 4.93 -4.01
N MET A 283 -5.89 6.13 -3.79
CA MET A 283 -5.13 7.38 -3.80
C MET A 283 -5.83 8.38 -2.89
N GLU A 284 -5.08 8.95 -1.99
CA GLU A 284 -5.53 9.79 -0.88
C GLU A 284 -5.97 11.20 -1.28
N ASN A 285 -6.19 11.51 -2.53
CA ASN A 285 -6.53 12.88 -2.99
C ASN A 285 -7.39 13.63 -1.97
N VAL A 286 -6.87 14.72 -1.42
CA VAL A 286 -7.45 15.40 -0.28
C VAL A 286 -8.94 15.63 -0.42
N SER A 287 -9.75 15.13 0.52
CA SER A 287 -11.21 15.17 0.53
C SER A 287 -11.95 14.49 -0.63
N ALA A 288 -11.25 13.90 -1.60
CA ALA A 288 -11.81 13.30 -2.82
C ALA A 288 -11.02 12.04 -3.22
N THR A 289 -10.92 11.09 -2.30
CA THR A 289 -10.16 9.83 -2.44
C THR A 289 -10.60 9.04 -3.68
N THR A 290 -9.62 8.52 -4.40
CA THR A 290 -9.84 7.62 -5.54
C THR A 290 -9.67 6.18 -5.09
N GLN A 291 -10.56 5.27 -5.52
CA GLN A 291 -10.53 3.85 -5.19
C GLN A 291 -10.63 3.01 -6.46
N THR A 292 -9.91 1.90 -6.50
CA THR A 292 -10.04 0.93 -7.59
C THR A 292 -11.45 0.31 -7.61
N ASP A 293 -11.98 0.02 -8.80
CA ASP A 293 -13.24 -0.72 -8.92
C ASP A 293 -13.12 -2.19 -8.48
N LEU A 294 -11.90 -2.72 -8.33
CA LEU A 294 -11.64 -4.02 -7.69
C LEU A 294 -11.97 -4.03 -6.19
N ALA A 295 -12.11 -2.88 -5.54
CA ALA A 295 -12.60 -2.77 -4.16
C ALA A 295 -14.09 -3.14 -4.03
N LEU A 296 -14.84 -3.13 -5.14
CA LEU A 296 -16.23 -3.56 -5.16
C LEU A 296 -16.32 -5.08 -5.23
N HIS A 297 -16.88 -5.68 -4.21
CA HIS A 297 -16.97 -7.13 -4.08
C HIS A 297 -18.40 -7.60 -3.81
N SER A 298 -18.69 -8.87 -4.12
CA SER A 298 -19.97 -9.51 -3.82
C SER A 298 -20.05 -9.94 -2.35
N VAL A 299 -21.27 -10.21 -1.87
CA VAL A 299 -21.47 -10.78 -0.52
C VAL A 299 -20.79 -12.14 -0.40
N SER A 300 -20.75 -12.91 -1.47
CA SER A 300 -20.12 -14.24 -1.49
C SER A 300 -18.58 -14.23 -1.48
N GLN A 301 -17.96 -13.06 -1.60
CA GLN A 301 -16.51 -12.91 -1.46
C GLN A 301 -16.10 -12.49 -0.04
N GLU A 302 -17.04 -12.11 0.82
CA GLU A 302 -16.77 -11.81 2.21
C GLU A 302 -16.39 -13.08 3.02
N PRO A 303 -15.54 -12.98 4.05
CA PRO A 303 -14.82 -11.77 4.50
C PRO A 303 -13.46 -11.55 3.80
N GLU A 304 -13.00 -12.49 2.94
CA GLU A 304 -11.65 -12.49 2.35
C GLU A 304 -11.38 -11.27 1.49
N ASN A 305 -12.37 -10.90 0.69
CA ASN A 305 -12.26 -9.76 -0.22
C ASN A 305 -13.08 -8.60 0.33
N SER A 306 -12.47 -7.85 1.26
CA SER A 306 -13.07 -6.69 1.90
C SER A 306 -12.28 -5.43 1.54
N ALA A 307 -12.98 -4.32 1.25
CA ALA A 307 -12.36 -3.02 1.04
C ALA A 307 -11.95 -2.31 2.34
N ARG A 308 -12.16 -2.93 3.51
CA ARG A 308 -11.99 -2.31 4.82
C ARG A 308 -10.57 -1.76 5.05
N SER A 309 -9.54 -2.57 4.79
CA SER A 309 -8.14 -2.17 4.97
C SER A 309 -7.78 -1.01 4.03
N LEU A 310 -8.13 -1.12 2.75
CA LEU A 310 -7.95 -0.06 1.76
C LEU A 310 -8.67 1.24 2.17
N ASN A 311 -9.94 1.14 2.58
CA ASN A 311 -10.70 2.31 3.05
C ASN A 311 -10.06 2.95 4.29
N ALA A 312 -9.57 2.14 5.24
CA ALA A 312 -8.88 2.61 6.44
C ALA A 312 -7.56 3.32 6.11
N HIS A 313 -6.79 2.77 5.14
CA HIS A 313 -5.55 3.34 4.63
C HIS A 313 -5.78 4.72 4.01
N GLU A 314 -6.61 4.81 2.98
CA GLU A 314 -6.89 6.05 2.26
C GLU A 314 -7.51 7.13 3.15
N LEU A 315 -8.31 6.71 4.12
CA LEU A 315 -8.87 7.65 5.11
C LEU A 315 -7.78 8.16 6.08
N ALA A 316 -6.85 7.32 6.52
CA ALA A 316 -5.80 7.72 7.45
C ALA A 316 -4.86 8.78 6.84
N HIS A 317 -4.68 8.74 5.53
CA HIS A 317 -3.94 9.75 4.78
C HIS A 317 -4.49 11.17 4.97
N GLN A 318 -5.77 11.34 5.26
CA GLN A 318 -6.35 12.66 5.49
C GLN A 318 -5.70 13.41 6.69
N TRP A 319 -4.97 12.67 7.56
CA TRP A 319 -4.10 13.21 8.61
C TRP A 319 -2.62 13.07 8.24
N PHE A 320 -2.19 11.92 7.67
CA PHE A 320 -0.80 11.57 7.35
C PHE A 320 -0.62 11.47 5.83
N GLY A 321 -0.22 12.54 5.19
CA GLY A 321 -0.14 12.72 3.74
C GLY A 321 -0.80 14.02 3.32
N ASP A 322 -2.00 14.32 3.82
CA ASP A 322 -2.78 15.50 3.46
C ASP A 322 -2.61 16.65 4.45
N LEU A 323 -2.94 16.45 5.73
CA LEU A 323 -2.79 17.47 6.75
C LEU A 323 -1.30 17.77 7.01
N THR A 324 -0.51 16.73 7.24
CA THR A 324 0.95 16.78 7.21
C THR A 324 1.41 16.01 5.95
N THR A 325 2.43 16.50 5.24
CA THR A 325 2.96 15.85 4.02
C THR A 325 4.46 15.75 4.12
N THR A 326 5.05 14.65 3.67
CA THR A 326 6.50 14.52 3.61
C THR A 326 7.15 15.67 2.82
N ALA A 327 8.19 16.29 3.38
CA ALA A 327 8.89 17.42 2.75
C ALA A 327 9.78 16.97 1.57
N ASP A 328 10.20 15.72 1.57
CA ASP A 328 10.96 15.07 0.51
C ASP A 328 10.52 13.61 0.45
N TRP A 329 10.46 13.04 -0.76
CA TRP A 329 10.04 11.65 -0.95
C TRP A 329 10.94 10.65 -0.22
N ALA A 330 12.13 11.05 0.23
CA ALA A 330 12.99 10.23 1.10
C ALA A 330 12.31 9.84 2.43
N ASP A 331 11.43 10.71 2.94
CA ASP A 331 10.68 10.54 4.19
C ASP A 331 9.24 10.01 3.97
N ILE A 332 8.94 9.44 2.79
CA ILE A 332 7.57 9.04 2.39
C ILE A 332 6.91 8.04 3.36
N TRP A 333 7.68 7.34 4.18
CA TRP A 333 7.13 6.48 5.22
C TRP A 333 6.24 7.22 6.24
N LEU A 334 6.38 8.55 6.36
CA LEU A 334 5.52 9.40 7.21
C LEU A 334 4.09 9.48 6.67
N ASN A 335 3.93 9.39 5.34
CA ASN A 335 2.63 9.24 4.71
C ASN A 335 2.20 7.77 4.79
N GLU A 336 2.92 6.86 4.14
CA GLU A 336 2.52 5.50 3.84
C GLU A 336 2.67 4.53 5.01
N GLY A 337 3.81 4.61 5.71
CA GLY A 337 4.08 3.70 6.83
C GLY A 337 3.16 3.96 8.03
N ILE A 338 2.85 5.23 8.31
CA ILE A 338 1.93 5.56 9.39
C ILE A 338 0.49 5.18 9.02
N THR A 339 0.06 5.38 7.77
CA THR A 339 -1.28 4.96 7.32
C THR A 339 -1.44 3.45 7.33
N THR A 340 -0.42 2.71 6.89
CA THR A 340 -0.38 1.24 7.00
C THR A 340 -0.46 0.77 8.47
N TYR A 341 0.16 1.50 9.40
CA TYR A 341 0.00 1.24 10.83
C TYR A 341 -1.44 1.50 11.29
N MET A 342 -2.08 2.57 10.80
CA MET A 342 -3.46 2.92 11.18
C MET A 342 -4.50 1.91 10.68
N GLU A 343 -4.26 1.18 9.59
CA GLU A 343 -5.08 0.02 9.18
C GLU A 343 -5.18 -1.01 10.31
N SER A 344 -4.02 -1.42 10.83
CA SER A 344 -3.94 -2.40 11.93
C SER A 344 -4.55 -1.86 13.23
N VAL A 345 -4.42 -0.55 13.48
CA VAL A 345 -5.07 0.11 14.63
C VAL A 345 -6.59 0.10 14.48
N GLN A 346 -7.10 0.28 13.27
CA GLN A 346 -8.53 0.20 13.00
C GLN A 346 -9.06 -1.21 13.34
N ASP A 347 -8.38 -2.27 12.93
CA ASP A 347 -8.75 -3.65 13.26
C ASP A 347 -8.61 -3.92 14.77
N GLU A 348 -7.53 -3.46 15.42
CA GLU A 348 -7.36 -3.56 16.88
C GLU A 348 -8.56 -2.99 17.65
N LYS A 349 -9.07 -1.83 17.21
CA LYS A 349 -10.14 -1.13 17.92
C LYS A 349 -11.53 -1.64 17.62
N THR A 350 -11.73 -2.25 16.45
CA THR A 350 -13.07 -2.69 16.01
C THR A 350 -13.27 -4.20 16.08
N ARG A 351 -12.20 -4.97 15.91
CA ARG A 351 -12.24 -6.45 15.89
C ARG A 351 -11.45 -7.10 17.04
N GLY A 352 -10.52 -6.36 17.62
CA GLY A 352 -9.68 -6.83 18.73
C GLY A 352 -8.24 -7.09 18.36
N TRP A 353 -7.44 -7.41 19.37
CA TRP A 353 -5.99 -7.58 19.24
C TRP A 353 -5.62 -8.76 18.33
N ASP A 354 -6.32 -9.89 18.49
CA ASP A 354 -5.98 -11.13 17.79
C ASP A 354 -6.18 -11.02 16.27
N ASP A 355 -7.18 -10.24 15.82
CA ASP A 355 -7.39 -9.95 14.39
C ASP A 355 -6.32 -8.98 13.85
N ALA A 356 -6.02 -7.92 14.61
CA ALA A 356 -4.97 -6.96 14.22
C ALA A 356 -3.58 -7.61 14.15
N GLU A 357 -3.34 -8.67 14.91
CA GLU A 357 -2.08 -9.39 14.94
C GLU A 357 -1.73 -10.01 13.57
N LEU A 358 -2.72 -10.39 12.78
CA LEU A 358 -2.48 -10.84 11.40
C LEU A 358 -1.78 -9.76 10.57
N ASN A 359 -2.27 -8.52 10.64
CA ASN A 359 -1.70 -7.39 9.90
C ASN A 359 -0.30 -7.06 10.40
N TRP A 360 -0.10 -6.94 11.71
CA TRP A 360 1.24 -6.65 12.26
C TRP A 360 2.25 -7.76 11.96
N TYR A 361 1.84 -9.03 12.03
CA TYR A 361 2.70 -10.14 11.63
C TYR A 361 3.02 -10.08 10.13
N GLY A 362 2.03 -9.84 9.27
CA GLY A 362 2.21 -9.69 7.83
C GLY A 362 3.19 -8.57 7.48
N GLN A 363 3.00 -7.39 8.08
CA GLN A 363 3.90 -6.25 7.92
C GLN A 363 5.33 -6.58 8.38
N GLN A 364 5.50 -7.29 9.50
CA GLN A 364 6.80 -7.72 9.98
C GLN A 364 7.51 -8.64 8.97
N GLN A 365 6.81 -9.63 8.42
CA GLN A 365 7.38 -10.55 7.43
C GLN A 365 7.75 -9.83 6.13
N GLN A 366 6.90 -8.91 5.66
CA GLN A 366 7.17 -8.12 4.46
C GLN A 366 8.37 -7.18 4.66
N ALA A 367 8.48 -6.52 5.81
CA ALA A 367 9.62 -5.66 6.14
C ALA A 367 10.94 -6.45 6.20
N MET A 368 10.93 -7.61 6.84
CA MET A 368 12.12 -8.49 6.87
C MET A 368 12.48 -9.04 5.49
N GLY A 369 11.48 -9.38 4.68
CA GLY A 369 11.66 -9.80 3.28
C GLY A 369 12.26 -8.69 2.42
N ALA A 370 11.83 -7.45 2.60
CA ALA A 370 12.37 -6.29 1.90
C ALA A 370 13.86 -6.10 2.21
N ASP A 371 14.26 -6.16 3.49
CA ASP A 371 15.66 -6.03 3.92
C ASP A 371 16.57 -7.17 3.38
N GLN A 372 15.99 -8.33 3.02
CA GLN A 372 16.74 -9.41 2.36
C GLN A 372 16.93 -9.18 0.88
N ASN A 373 15.97 -8.53 0.23
CA ASN A 373 15.96 -8.31 -1.22
C ASN A 373 16.67 -7.02 -1.63
N GLU A 374 16.59 -5.99 -0.81
CA GLU A 374 17.17 -4.67 -1.09
C GLU A 374 17.80 -4.08 0.18
N VAL A 375 19.10 -3.83 0.15
CA VAL A 375 19.87 -3.30 1.28
C VAL A 375 19.77 -1.78 1.31
N ARG A 376 18.77 -1.25 2.03
CA ARG A 376 18.62 0.20 2.25
C ARG A 376 17.93 0.53 3.58
N SER A 377 18.11 1.79 4.02
CA SER A 377 17.36 2.33 5.16
C SER A 377 15.91 2.68 4.80
N LEU A 378 15.07 2.86 5.80
CA LEU A 378 13.69 3.33 5.62
C LEU A 378 13.68 4.74 5.00
N VAL A 379 14.38 5.70 5.60
CA VAL A 379 14.62 7.01 5.01
C VAL A 379 15.72 6.91 3.97
N TRP A 380 15.38 7.16 2.69
CA TRP A 380 16.31 6.89 1.61
C TRP A 380 16.29 7.95 0.50
N GLY A 381 17.20 8.91 0.58
CA GLY A 381 17.31 9.99 -0.40
C GLY A 381 18.15 9.69 -1.65
N LYS A 382 18.64 8.46 -1.83
CA LYS A 382 19.40 8.10 -3.04
C LYS A 382 18.52 7.85 -4.27
N TYR A 383 17.22 8.06 -4.17
CA TYR A 383 16.31 8.03 -5.32
C TYR A 383 16.52 9.21 -6.27
N GLN A 384 17.25 10.26 -5.85
CA GLN A 384 17.45 11.48 -6.63
C GLN A 384 18.02 11.16 -8.03
N GLY A 385 17.32 11.61 -9.06
CA GLY A 385 17.63 11.30 -10.47
C GLY A 385 16.90 10.08 -11.05
N THR A 386 16.06 9.40 -10.23
CA THR A 386 15.09 8.38 -10.68
C THR A 386 13.67 8.83 -10.36
N ASP A 387 12.67 8.19 -10.96
CA ASP A 387 11.26 8.47 -10.63
C ASP A 387 11.01 8.06 -9.16
N PRO A 388 10.50 8.97 -8.28
CA PRO A 388 10.19 8.65 -6.90
C PRO A 388 9.22 7.47 -6.73
N ILE A 389 8.40 7.17 -7.74
CA ILE A 389 7.46 6.04 -7.72
C ILE A 389 8.14 4.70 -7.39
N ALA A 390 9.42 4.55 -7.72
CA ALA A 390 10.19 3.35 -7.38
C ALA A 390 10.30 3.11 -5.87
N LEU A 391 10.17 4.15 -5.02
CA LEU A 391 10.18 4.03 -3.57
C LEU A 391 8.95 3.27 -3.06
N PHE A 392 7.80 3.47 -3.68
CA PHE A 392 6.51 2.92 -3.25
C PHE A 392 6.40 1.40 -3.46
N PHE A 393 7.15 0.82 -4.38
CA PHE A 393 7.13 -0.63 -4.61
C PHE A 393 8.09 -1.41 -3.70
N SER A 394 8.71 -0.73 -2.74
CA SER A 394 9.59 -1.36 -1.77
C SER A 394 8.86 -1.69 -0.47
N GLY A 395 9.05 -2.89 0.06
CA GLY A 395 8.54 -3.30 1.37
C GLY A 395 9.14 -2.54 2.57
N HIS A 396 10.00 -1.54 2.32
CA HIS A 396 10.51 -0.66 3.36
C HIS A 396 9.51 0.45 3.72
N VAL A 397 8.85 1.06 2.73
CA VAL A 397 8.03 2.26 2.96
C VAL A 397 6.79 1.94 3.80
N TYR A 398 5.95 1.04 3.33
CA TYR A 398 4.69 0.66 3.97
C TYR A 398 4.91 -0.21 5.22
N PRO A 399 5.36 -1.47 5.11
CA PRO A 399 5.40 -2.37 6.25
C PRO A 399 6.50 -2.03 7.26
N LYS A 400 7.72 -1.64 6.84
CA LYS A 400 8.77 -1.29 7.80
C LYS A 400 8.46 0.03 8.50
N GLY A 401 7.85 1.01 7.80
CA GLY A 401 7.34 2.25 8.39
C GLY A 401 6.26 1.98 9.43
N ALA A 402 5.31 1.09 9.14
CA ALA A 402 4.30 0.65 10.11
C ALA A 402 4.92 -0.03 11.33
N GLN A 403 5.92 -0.89 11.12
CA GLN A 403 6.63 -1.58 12.21
C GLN A 403 7.46 -0.63 13.07
N LEU A 404 8.01 0.45 12.51
CA LEU A 404 8.66 1.51 13.31
C LEU A 404 7.65 2.16 14.27
N ALA A 405 6.47 2.54 13.78
CA ALA A 405 5.42 3.11 14.62
C ALA A 405 4.94 2.12 15.70
N HIS A 406 4.79 0.83 15.35
CA HIS A 406 4.40 -0.24 16.26
C HIS A 406 5.43 -0.42 17.41
N GLN A 407 6.72 -0.48 17.09
CA GLN A 407 7.78 -0.58 18.09
C GLN A 407 7.90 0.69 18.95
N LEU A 408 7.72 1.87 18.36
CA LEU A 408 7.72 3.13 19.12
C LEU A 408 6.55 3.18 20.12
N ARG A 409 5.36 2.72 19.71
CA ARG A 409 4.22 2.55 20.64
C ARG A 409 4.55 1.60 21.78
N ARG A 410 5.22 0.48 21.49
CA ARG A 410 5.68 -0.46 22.53
C ARG A 410 6.66 0.18 23.49
N LEU A 411 7.61 0.96 22.99
CA LEU A 411 8.63 1.65 23.78
C LEU A 411 8.02 2.71 24.70
N LEU A 412 7.09 3.53 24.18
CA LEU A 412 6.53 4.68 24.89
C LEU A 412 5.28 4.34 25.72
N GLY A 413 4.59 3.26 25.36
CA GLY A 413 3.25 2.93 25.85
C GLY A 413 2.16 3.78 25.19
N ASP A 414 0.93 3.26 25.18
CA ASP A 414 -0.20 3.82 24.45
C ASP A 414 -0.43 5.32 24.74
N SER A 415 -0.47 5.70 26.01
CA SER A 415 -0.79 7.06 26.41
C SER A 415 0.19 8.10 25.86
N VAL A 416 1.49 7.81 25.93
CA VAL A 416 2.54 8.73 25.47
C VAL A 416 2.64 8.70 23.94
N PHE A 417 2.52 7.54 23.35
CA PHE A 417 2.55 7.39 21.89
C PHE A 417 1.42 8.20 21.23
N TRP A 418 0.18 8.03 21.65
CA TRP A 418 -0.96 8.77 21.06
C TRP A 418 -0.91 10.27 21.35
N ALA A 419 -0.41 10.68 22.52
CA ALA A 419 -0.15 12.08 22.81
C ALA A 419 0.96 12.66 21.91
N GLY A 420 1.98 11.87 21.56
CA GLY A 420 3.01 12.23 20.59
C GLY A 420 2.48 12.38 19.17
N MET A 421 1.62 11.44 18.74
CA MET A 421 0.93 11.53 17.44
C MET A 421 0.06 12.78 17.36
N HIS A 422 -0.70 13.06 18.41
CA HIS A 422 -1.48 14.31 18.52
C HIS A 422 -0.61 15.54 18.37
N ARG A 423 0.50 15.63 19.13
CA ARG A 423 1.44 16.76 19.06
C ARG A 423 2.02 16.92 17.65
N PHE A 424 2.45 15.82 17.02
CA PHE A 424 3.00 15.86 15.68
C PHE A 424 2.02 16.48 14.68
N LEU A 425 0.76 16.07 14.71
CA LEU A 425 -0.27 16.59 13.82
C LEU A 425 -0.62 18.06 14.11
N VAL A 426 -0.72 18.46 15.40
CA VAL A 426 -1.08 19.82 15.77
C VAL A 426 0.05 20.82 15.47
N ASP A 427 1.30 20.46 15.80
CA ASP A 427 2.44 21.35 15.60
C ASP A 427 2.76 21.54 14.10
N ASN A 428 2.37 20.57 13.26
CA ASN A 428 2.72 20.52 11.84
C ASN A 428 1.50 20.55 10.88
N ALA A 429 0.31 20.88 11.37
CA ALA A 429 -0.86 20.99 10.51
C ALA A 429 -0.61 21.91 9.31
N TYR A 430 -0.95 21.43 8.11
CA TYR A 430 -0.76 22.11 6.83
C TYR A 430 0.69 22.43 6.47
N LYS A 431 1.66 21.66 6.99
CA LYS A 431 3.08 21.85 6.70
C LYS A 431 3.71 20.61 6.06
N PRO A 432 4.76 20.79 5.26
CA PRO A 432 5.66 19.70 4.93
C PRO A 432 6.50 19.31 6.16
N VAL A 433 6.76 18.00 6.34
CA VAL A 433 7.40 17.41 7.52
C VAL A 433 8.50 16.42 7.14
N THR A 434 9.41 16.17 8.07
CA THR A 434 10.50 15.20 7.97
C THR A 434 10.44 14.19 9.12
N THR A 435 11.21 13.12 9.04
CA THR A 435 11.40 12.17 10.14
C THR A 435 11.89 12.87 11.42
N ALA A 436 12.68 13.96 11.31
CA ALA A 436 13.10 14.74 12.46
C ALA A 436 11.94 15.45 13.17
N ASP A 437 10.98 15.99 12.42
CA ASP A 437 9.79 16.64 13.02
C ASP A 437 8.96 15.63 13.82
N TYR A 438 8.83 14.39 13.28
CA TYR A 438 8.14 13.31 13.98
C TYR A 438 8.90 12.90 15.27
N ALA A 439 10.21 12.67 15.18
CA ALA A 439 11.06 12.35 16.34
C ALA A 439 10.97 13.41 17.43
N ILE A 440 11.12 14.69 17.06
CA ILE A 440 11.03 15.85 17.98
C ILE A 440 9.67 15.92 18.69
N ALA A 441 8.57 15.63 17.98
CA ALA A 441 7.24 15.61 18.59
C ALA A 441 7.11 14.50 19.65
N MET A 442 7.64 13.29 19.34
CA MET A 442 7.67 12.18 20.28
C MET A 442 8.56 12.45 21.50
N GLU A 443 9.77 12.95 21.31
CA GLU A 443 10.70 13.31 22.37
C GLU A 443 10.14 14.36 23.33
N LYS A 444 9.57 15.43 22.79
CA LYS A 444 8.92 16.47 23.60
C LYS A 444 7.74 15.93 24.42
N THR A 445 7.09 14.87 23.93
CA THR A 445 5.94 14.30 24.62
C THR A 445 6.38 13.31 25.70
N CYS A 446 7.34 12.42 25.44
CA CYS A 446 7.86 11.51 26.46
C CYS A 446 8.81 12.18 27.44
N ASN A 447 9.34 13.35 27.11
CA ASN A 447 10.47 14.00 27.79
C ASN A 447 11.68 13.04 27.90
N CYS A 448 12.02 12.39 26.78
CA CYS A 448 13.07 11.39 26.67
C CYS A 448 13.83 11.54 25.35
N ASP A 449 15.08 11.04 25.30
CA ASP A 449 15.95 11.00 24.12
C ASP A 449 15.58 9.76 23.28
N LEU A 450 15.19 9.97 22.02
CA LEU A 450 14.87 8.92 21.04
C LEU A 450 15.83 8.92 19.84
N ASP A 451 16.91 9.69 19.85
CA ASP A 451 17.91 9.74 18.77
C ASP A 451 18.35 8.32 18.38
N TRP A 452 18.73 7.51 19.39
CA TRP A 452 19.15 6.12 19.20
C TRP A 452 18.09 5.24 18.52
N PHE A 453 16.80 5.49 18.78
CA PHE A 453 15.70 4.73 18.19
C PHE A 453 15.55 5.04 16.71
N PHE A 454 15.50 6.31 16.34
CA PHE A 454 15.39 6.72 14.95
C PHE A 454 16.64 6.41 14.14
N ASP A 455 17.84 6.58 14.72
CA ASP A 455 19.11 6.24 14.06
C ASP A 455 19.16 4.78 13.64
N GLN A 456 18.72 3.87 14.49
CA GLN A 456 18.75 2.43 14.15
C GLN A 456 17.58 2.00 13.25
N TRP A 457 16.34 2.50 13.44
CA TRP A 457 15.18 1.99 12.73
C TRP A 457 14.81 2.78 11.47
N ALA A 458 15.03 4.07 11.43
CA ALA A 458 14.75 4.91 10.28
C ALA A 458 15.96 5.04 9.33
N TYR A 459 17.17 5.15 9.88
CA TYR A 459 18.40 5.40 9.12
C TYR A 459 19.36 4.21 9.08
N GLY A 460 19.22 3.24 9.98
CA GLY A 460 19.93 1.96 9.98
C GLY A 460 19.34 0.98 8.96
N ILE A 461 20.05 -0.14 8.76
CA ILE A 461 19.69 -1.18 7.80
C ILE A 461 19.48 -2.50 8.54
N GLY A 462 18.53 -3.31 8.05
CA GLY A 462 18.28 -4.65 8.57
C GLY A 462 17.43 -4.67 9.84
N TYR A 463 17.55 -5.77 10.57
CA TYR A 463 16.83 -6.05 11.80
C TYR A 463 17.62 -7.05 12.69
N PRO A 464 17.38 -7.11 14.00
CA PRO A 464 18.08 -8.03 14.90
C PRO A 464 17.66 -9.49 14.65
N LYS A 465 18.66 -10.39 14.63
CA LYS A 465 18.47 -11.84 14.68
C LYS A 465 18.83 -12.31 16.07
N VAL A 466 17.81 -12.52 16.90
CA VAL A 466 17.97 -12.83 18.31
C VAL A 466 18.02 -14.33 18.52
N GLU A 467 19.03 -14.77 19.28
CA GLU A 467 19.08 -16.12 19.84
C GLU A 467 19.14 -16.03 21.36
N PHE A 468 18.35 -16.86 22.06
CA PHE A 468 18.39 -16.91 23.51
C PHE A 468 18.68 -18.32 24.02
N HIS A 469 19.41 -18.37 25.15
CA HIS A 469 19.71 -19.61 25.90
C HIS A 469 19.31 -19.45 27.35
N ARG A 470 18.69 -20.50 27.92
CA ARG A 470 18.17 -20.49 29.28
C ARG A 470 18.94 -21.46 30.18
N HIS A 471 19.17 -21.09 31.43
CA HIS A 471 19.71 -21.97 32.45
C HIS A 471 19.00 -21.75 33.78
N TRP A 472 18.33 -22.80 34.29
CA TRP A 472 17.70 -22.78 35.60
C TRP A 472 18.69 -23.20 36.68
N ALA A 473 19.06 -22.29 37.57
CA ALA A 473 19.88 -22.54 38.74
C ALA A 473 18.97 -22.85 39.96
N ALA A 474 18.60 -24.12 40.16
CA ALA A 474 17.65 -24.55 41.17
C ALA A 474 18.05 -24.16 42.60
N ASN A 475 19.35 -24.22 42.92
CA ASN A 475 19.89 -23.82 44.21
C ASN A 475 19.77 -22.32 44.49
N LEU A 476 19.76 -21.49 43.47
CA LEU A 476 19.62 -20.03 43.55
C LEU A 476 18.19 -19.56 43.31
N LYS A 477 17.31 -20.45 42.86
CA LYS A 477 15.96 -20.12 42.38
C LYS A 477 15.99 -19.00 41.34
N THR A 478 16.94 -19.08 40.42
CA THR A 478 17.19 -18.04 39.42
C THR A 478 17.27 -18.66 38.03
N LEU A 479 16.50 -18.10 37.10
CA LEU A 479 16.62 -18.37 35.69
C LEU A 479 17.58 -17.35 35.06
N HIS A 480 18.68 -17.85 34.50
CA HIS A 480 19.59 -17.06 33.70
C HIS A 480 19.17 -17.16 32.22
N VAL A 481 19.05 -16.01 31.55
CA VAL A 481 18.74 -15.92 30.13
C VAL A 481 19.82 -15.12 29.45
N VAL A 482 20.56 -15.75 28.53
CA VAL A 482 21.55 -15.11 27.66
C VAL A 482 20.87 -14.80 26.34
N VAL A 483 20.92 -13.54 25.92
CA VAL A 483 20.33 -13.04 24.69
C VAL A 483 21.45 -12.52 23.79
N SER A 484 21.56 -13.07 22.58
CA SER A 484 22.61 -12.72 21.62
C SER A 484 21.99 -12.26 20.29
N GLN A 485 22.57 -11.25 19.68
CA GLN A 485 22.26 -10.78 18.34
C GLN A 485 23.26 -11.38 17.36
N THR A 486 22.77 -12.17 16.37
CA THR A 486 23.60 -13.02 15.49
C THR A 486 23.71 -12.50 14.05
N GLN A 487 23.03 -11.38 13.70
CA GLN A 487 23.22 -10.73 12.42
C GLN A 487 24.65 -10.18 12.26
N PRO A 488 25.16 -10.02 11.02
CA PRO A 488 26.40 -9.30 10.77
C PRO A 488 26.33 -7.89 11.36
N ILE A 489 27.40 -7.43 12.00
CA ILE A 489 27.50 -6.10 12.59
C ILE A 489 28.61 -5.35 11.87
N ASP A 490 28.28 -4.19 11.31
CA ASP A 490 29.18 -3.28 10.62
C ASP A 490 28.69 -1.82 10.72
N SER A 491 29.28 -0.92 9.94
CA SER A 491 28.89 0.51 9.96
C SER A 491 27.46 0.81 9.47
N LEU A 492 26.80 -0.16 8.83
CA LEU A 492 25.43 -0.04 8.29
C LEU A 492 24.42 -0.87 9.09
N HIS A 493 24.89 -1.99 9.66
CA HIS A 493 24.06 -2.92 10.46
C HIS A 493 24.43 -2.76 11.94
N PRO A 494 23.64 -2.01 12.72
CA PRO A 494 23.94 -1.74 14.12
C PRO A 494 23.73 -2.97 15.00
N VAL A 495 24.27 -2.91 16.22
CA VAL A 495 23.72 -3.66 17.35
C VAL A 495 22.41 -2.96 17.73
N PHE A 496 21.29 -3.63 17.58
CA PHE A 496 19.98 -3.05 17.88
C PHE A 496 19.74 -2.98 19.39
N GLN A 497 19.11 -1.90 19.81
CA GLN A 497 18.65 -1.70 21.17
C GLN A 497 17.12 -1.79 21.19
N PHE A 498 16.57 -2.59 22.10
CA PHE A 498 15.11 -2.77 22.16
C PHE A 498 14.64 -3.29 23.52
N PRO A 499 13.42 -2.93 23.96
CA PRO A 499 12.76 -3.55 25.09
C PRO A 499 12.17 -4.90 24.69
N ALA A 500 12.19 -5.87 25.61
CA ALA A 500 11.43 -7.10 25.46
C ALA A 500 10.79 -7.50 26.79
N THR A 501 9.73 -8.29 26.75
CA THR A 501 9.13 -8.90 27.95
C THR A 501 9.41 -10.38 27.94
N ILE A 502 10.07 -10.86 28.98
CA ILE A 502 10.19 -12.28 29.25
C ILE A 502 9.01 -12.71 30.14
N ARG A 503 8.22 -13.68 29.68
CA ARG A 503 7.19 -14.33 30.48
C ARG A 503 7.67 -15.71 30.92
N VAL A 504 7.53 -16.03 32.18
CA VAL A 504 7.81 -17.35 32.74
C VAL A 504 6.58 -17.82 33.50
N ILE A 505 6.12 -19.03 33.20
CA ILE A 505 5.05 -19.69 33.92
C ILE A 505 5.69 -20.73 34.86
N THR A 506 5.36 -20.69 36.15
CA THR A 506 5.67 -21.71 37.14
C THR A 506 4.40 -22.37 37.58
N ARG A 507 4.49 -23.40 38.46
CA ARG A 507 3.32 -24.10 38.93
C ARG A 507 2.24 -23.20 39.55
N ASP A 508 2.66 -22.11 40.20
CA ASP A 508 1.76 -21.30 41.04
C ASP A 508 1.72 -19.81 40.59
N SER A 509 2.46 -19.43 39.56
CA SER A 509 2.56 -18.00 39.16
C SER A 509 2.97 -17.79 37.70
N VAL A 510 2.54 -16.67 37.17
CA VAL A 510 3.00 -16.08 35.89
C VAL A 510 3.84 -14.86 36.21
N ILE A 511 5.12 -14.92 35.86
CA ILE A 511 6.09 -13.83 36.08
C ILE A 511 6.39 -13.17 34.74
N ARG A 512 6.30 -11.84 34.72
CA ARG A 512 6.68 -11.01 33.57
C ARG A 512 7.81 -10.09 33.97
N GLN A 513 8.96 -10.27 33.33
CA GLN A 513 10.13 -9.45 33.52
C GLN A 513 10.37 -8.61 32.26
N GLN A 514 10.28 -7.29 32.39
CA GLN A 514 10.75 -6.40 31.34
C GLN A 514 12.27 -6.33 31.36
N ILE A 515 12.87 -6.45 30.20
CA ILE A 515 14.31 -6.35 29.97
C ILE A 515 14.56 -5.33 28.87
N PHE A 516 15.78 -4.83 28.79
CA PHE A 516 16.26 -4.01 27.70
C PHE A 516 17.56 -4.60 27.16
N VAL A 517 17.57 -4.96 25.88
CA VAL A 517 18.76 -5.48 25.20
C VAL A 517 19.55 -4.29 24.67
N HIS A 518 20.83 -4.19 25.04
CA HIS A 518 21.73 -3.08 24.71
C HIS A 518 22.94 -3.48 23.88
N HIS A 519 23.40 -4.73 24.09
CA HIS A 519 24.67 -5.21 23.54
C HIS A 519 24.46 -6.36 22.57
N GLN A 520 25.50 -6.73 21.87
CA GLN A 520 25.49 -7.92 21.04
C GLN A 520 25.15 -9.18 21.86
N THR A 521 25.53 -9.21 23.14
CA THR A 521 25.15 -10.25 24.09
C THR A 521 24.87 -9.62 25.45
N ASP A 522 23.69 -9.89 25.98
CA ASP A 522 23.25 -9.51 27.32
C ASP A 522 22.84 -10.74 28.14
N THR A 523 22.98 -10.68 29.44
CA THR A 523 22.57 -11.74 30.37
C THR A 523 21.62 -11.17 31.41
N PHE A 524 20.48 -11.83 31.56
CA PHE A 524 19.44 -11.47 32.55
C PHE A 524 19.25 -12.57 33.57
N ALA A 525 19.11 -12.18 34.84
CA ALA A 525 18.87 -13.08 35.96
C ALA A 525 17.47 -12.81 36.53
N ILE A 526 16.59 -13.80 36.46
CA ILE A 526 15.18 -13.69 36.87
C ILE A 526 14.94 -14.60 38.06
N ALA A 527 14.59 -14.01 39.20
CA ALA A 527 14.25 -14.80 40.42
C ALA A 527 12.87 -15.43 40.23
N LEU A 528 12.79 -16.75 40.43
CA LEU A 528 11.55 -17.52 40.33
C LEU A 528 11.26 -18.27 41.61
N PRO A 529 9.99 -18.40 42.01
CA PRO A 529 9.63 -19.17 43.23
C PRO A 529 9.83 -20.69 43.07
N ALA A 530 9.72 -21.17 41.80
CA ALA A 530 9.82 -22.60 41.45
C ALA A 530 10.42 -22.76 40.03
N GLU A 531 10.70 -23.98 39.64
CA GLU A 531 11.17 -24.33 38.29
C GLU A 531 10.20 -23.82 37.20
N PRO A 532 10.72 -23.24 36.08
CA PRO A 532 9.90 -22.81 34.98
C PRO A 532 9.21 -23.99 34.26
N LEU A 533 7.91 -23.86 33.99
CA LEU A 533 7.11 -24.79 33.19
C LEU A 533 6.98 -24.34 31.75
N SER A 534 6.92 -23.02 31.50
CA SER A 534 6.87 -22.40 30.20
C SER A 534 7.71 -21.12 30.20
N PHE A 535 8.26 -20.76 29.05
CA PHE A 535 9.11 -19.60 28.87
C PHE A 535 8.81 -18.93 27.52
N ARG A 536 8.56 -17.64 27.52
CA ARG A 536 8.35 -16.85 26.34
C ARG A 536 9.30 -15.64 26.34
N PHE A 537 10.08 -15.48 25.28
CA PHE A 537 10.82 -14.26 24.96
C PHE A 537 9.99 -13.38 24.04
N ASP A 538 9.98 -12.08 24.28
CA ASP A 538 9.21 -11.08 23.56
C ASP A 538 7.70 -11.40 23.54
N GLU A 539 7.08 -11.49 24.76
CA GLU A 539 5.63 -11.65 24.90
C GLU A 539 4.92 -10.53 24.14
N GLY A 540 3.97 -10.89 23.26
CA GLY A 540 3.26 -10.01 22.34
C GLY A 540 3.97 -9.80 21.00
N GLY A 541 5.20 -10.32 20.78
CA GLY A 541 5.87 -10.33 19.48
C GLY A 541 6.15 -8.95 18.85
N TRP A 542 6.47 -7.95 19.67
CA TRP A 542 6.63 -6.56 19.27
C TRP A 542 7.91 -6.28 18.46
N LEU A 543 8.93 -7.13 18.60
CA LEU A 543 10.22 -6.90 17.95
C LEU A 543 10.14 -7.13 16.45
N LEU A 544 10.49 -6.11 15.65
CA LEU A 544 10.82 -6.32 14.23
C LEU A 544 12.15 -7.10 14.16
N GLY A 545 12.07 -8.41 14.02
CA GLY A 545 13.24 -9.28 14.00
C GLY A 545 12.88 -10.75 14.09
N THR A 546 13.90 -11.60 14.06
CA THR A 546 13.74 -13.04 14.27
C THR A 546 14.17 -13.44 15.67
N VAL A 547 13.43 -14.38 16.26
CA VAL A 547 13.73 -14.93 17.60
C VAL A 547 13.85 -16.44 17.51
N LYS A 548 14.97 -17.00 17.98
CA LYS A 548 15.21 -18.42 18.18
C LYS A 548 15.59 -18.69 19.62
N GLY A 549 15.30 -19.89 20.10
CA GLY A 549 15.65 -20.28 21.46
C GLY A 549 15.89 -21.77 21.63
N ASP A 550 16.28 -22.14 22.84
CA ASP A 550 16.61 -23.50 23.21
C ASP A 550 15.43 -24.34 23.76
N LEU A 551 14.19 -24.00 23.32
CA LEU A 551 13.01 -24.78 23.67
C LEU A 551 13.04 -26.13 22.94
N SER A 552 12.70 -27.19 23.70
CA SER A 552 12.49 -28.51 23.11
C SER A 552 11.24 -28.58 22.28
N VAL A 553 11.15 -29.59 21.39
CA VAL A 553 9.94 -29.82 20.56
C VAL A 553 8.67 -29.95 21.42
N VAL A 554 8.77 -30.56 22.59
CA VAL A 554 7.64 -30.73 23.52
C VAL A 554 7.20 -29.39 24.12
N GLU A 555 8.13 -28.52 24.51
CA GLU A 555 7.84 -27.18 25.00
C GLU A 555 7.20 -26.32 23.88
N LEU A 556 7.78 -26.36 22.69
CA LEU A 556 7.23 -25.64 21.54
C LEU A 556 5.81 -26.13 21.14
N ALA A 557 5.58 -27.46 21.24
CA ALA A 557 4.26 -28.03 20.96
C ALA A 557 3.22 -27.63 22.01
N ASP A 558 3.62 -27.48 23.26
CA ASP A 558 2.74 -26.98 24.33
C ASP A 558 2.46 -25.47 24.14
N GLU A 559 3.48 -24.67 23.85
CA GLU A 559 3.33 -23.23 23.54
C GLU A 559 2.42 -22.99 22.33
N ALA A 560 2.59 -23.76 21.26
CA ALA A 560 1.74 -23.64 20.05
C ALA A 560 0.26 -23.90 20.32
N LYS A 561 -0.05 -24.73 21.32
CA LYS A 561 -1.42 -25.07 21.71
C LYS A 561 -1.99 -24.14 22.79
N HIS A 562 -1.15 -23.65 23.71
CA HIS A 562 -1.64 -23.07 24.96
C HIS A 562 -1.00 -21.75 25.36
N ASP A 563 -0.12 -21.16 24.53
CA ASP A 563 0.42 -19.83 24.83
C ASP A 563 -0.71 -18.83 25.05
N LEU A 564 -0.51 -17.92 26.00
CA LEU A 564 -1.52 -16.96 26.43
C LEU A 564 -1.88 -15.92 25.36
N ASP A 565 -0.95 -15.67 24.44
CA ASP A 565 -1.19 -14.78 23.31
C ASP A 565 -1.04 -15.49 21.96
N ILE A 566 -1.79 -15.02 20.98
CA ILE A 566 -1.83 -15.63 19.63
C ILE A 566 -0.46 -15.56 18.95
N ARG A 567 0.33 -14.49 19.18
CA ARG A 567 1.66 -14.31 18.62
C ARG A 567 2.62 -15.40 19.14
N GLY A 568 2.50 -15.78 20.41
CA GLY A 568 3.25 -16.88 21.00
C GLY A 568 2.88 -18.21 20.36
N ARG A 569 1.58 -18.49 20.22
CA ARG A 569 1.10 -19.70 19.52
C ARG A 569 1.62 -19.77 18.08
N ARG A 570 1.55 -18.63 17.34
CA ARG A 570 2.06 -18.54 15.98
C ARG A 570 3.57 -18.74 15.90
N TRP A 571 4.33 -18.10 16.81
CA TRP A 571 5.78 -18.22 16.88
C TRP A 571 6.20 -19.67 17.14
N ALA A 572 5.64 -20.31 18.15
CA ALA A 572 5.95 -21.70 18.50
C ALA A 572 5.60 -22.67 17.36
N LEU A 573 4.43 -22.48 16.73
CA LEU A 573 4.03 -23.24 15.54
C LEU A 573 5.04 -23.07 14.39
N GLY A 574 5.56 -21.86 14.16
CA GLY A 574 6.60 -21.58 13.17
C GLY A 574 7.94 -22.26 13.45
N GLN A 575 8.33 -22.36 14.74
CA GLN A 575 9.54 -23.11 15.12
C GLN A 575 9.40 -24.62 14.88
N LEU A 576 8.16 -25.12 14.77
CA LEU A 576 7.84 -26.52 14.48
C LEU A 576 7.60 -26.79 12.99
N GLU A 577 7.76 -25.79 12.10
CA GLU A 577 7.56 -25.99 10.67
C GLU A 577 8.50 -27.07 10.11
N GLY A 578 7.94 -28.02 9.34
CA GLY A 578 8.68 -29.17 8.80
C GLY A 578 9.14 -30.20 9.82
N ASN A 579 8.91 -30.01 11.11
CA ASN A 579 9.28 -30.98 12.13
C ASN A 579 8.26 -32.14 12.19
N MET A 580 8.72 -33.38 12.04
CA MET A 580 7.89 -34.59 11.99
C MET A 580 7.80 -35.33 13.33
N ASP A 581 8.32 -34.75 14.42
CA ASP A 581 8.13 -35.32 15.76
C ASP A 581 6.62 -35.44 16.05
N PRO A 582 6.16 -36.51 16.68
CA PRO A 582 4.73 -36.69 17.00
C PRO A 582 4.11 -35.53 17.77
N ALA A 583 4.87 -34.87 18.68
CA ALA A 583 4.38 -33.71 19.40
C ALA A 583 4.17 -32.49 18.47
N ALA A 584 5.05 -32.28 17.50
CA ALA A 584 4.92 -31.21 16.51
C ALA A 584 3.73 -31.42 15.57
N VAL A 585 3.56 -32.67 15.07
CA VAL A 585 2.41 -33.05 14.23
C VAL A 585 1.10 -32.85 14.99
N GLU A 586 1.06 -33.29 16.26
CA GLU A 586 -0.14 -33.15 17.10
C GLU A 586 -0.46 -31.67 17.38
N ALA A 587 0.56 -30.82 17.58
CA ALA A 587 0.34 -29.40 17.80
C ALA A 587 -0.31 -28.72 16.59
N ARG A 588 0.16 -29.01 15.35
CA ARG A 588 -0.46 -28.50 14.12
C ARG A 588 -1.94 -28.93 13.98
N ARG A 589 -2.20 -30.22 14.25
CA ARG A 589 -3.56 -30.77 14.20
C ARG A 589 -4.47 -30.14 15.26
N PHE A 590 -3.97 -29.98 16.48
CA PHE A 590 -4.69 -29.37 17.58
C PHE A 590 -5.06 -27.91 17.24
N VAL A 591 -4.12 -27.12 16.71
CA VAL A 591 -4.35 -25.72 16.32
C VAL A 591 -5.40 -25.64 15.23
N LEU A 592 -5.29 -26.43 14.15
CA LEU A 592 -6.29 -26.43 13.08
C LEU A 592 -7.71 -26.75 13.57
N LEU A 593 -7.85 -27.63 14.56
CA LEU A 593 -9.16 -28.08 15.04
C LEU A 593 -9.74 -27.21 16.16
N ASN A 594 -8.91 -26.49 16.91
CA ASN A 594 -9.34 -25.88 18.18
C ASN A 594 -9.05 -24.38 18.31
N GLU A 595 -8.21 -23.82 17.43
CA GLU A 595 -7.91 -22.40 17.47
C GLU A 595 -9.17 -21.59 17.09
N HIS A 596 -9.46 -20.53 17.85
CA HIS A 596 -10.61 -19.67 17.57
C HIS A 596 -10.37 -18.71 16.39
N THR A 597 -9.11 -18.33 16.16
CA THR A 597 -8.72 -17.37 15.12
C THR A 597 -8.47 -18.09 13.79
N GLU A 598 -9.21 -17.70 12.75
CA GLU A 598 -9.19 -18.34 11.45
C GLU A 598 -7.80 -18.32 10.81
N TRP A 599 -7.09 -17.19 10.88
CA TRP A 599 -5.78 -17.06 10.24
C TRP A 599 -4.72 -18.00 10.84
N LEU A 600 -4.81 -18.34 12.14
CA LEU A 600 -3.88 -19.31 12.73
C LEU A 600 -4.29 -20.75 12.41
N ARG A 601 -5.61 -21.05 12.22
CA ARG A 601 -6.07 -22.33 11.65
C ARG A 601 -5.58 -22.50 10.21
N GLU A 602 -5.66 -21.45 9.38
CA GLU A 602 -5.11 -21.46 8.01
C GLU A 602 -3.60 -21.78 8.02
N VAL A 603 -2.81 -21.09 8.86
CA VAL A 603 -1.38 -21.36 9.00
C VAL A 603 -1.12 -22.82 9.39
N ALA A 604 -1.88 -23.37 10.33
CA ALA A 604 -1.75 -24.77 10.74
C ALA A 604 -2.08 -25.73 9.59
N ALA A 605 -3.14 -25.44 8.80
CA ALA A 605 -3.48 -26.22 7.61
C ALA A 605 -2.34 -26.21 6.58
N ARG A 606 -1.75 -25.04 6.30
CA ARG A 606 -0.59 -24.89 5.40
C ARG A 606 0.61 -25.70 5.85
N MET A 607 0.94 -25.64 7.13
CA MET A 607 2.08 -26.41 7.68
C MET A 607 1.89 -27.92 7.65
N MET A 608 0.66 -28.39 7.39
CA MET A 608 0.37 -29.81 7.24
C MET A 608 0.55 -30.33 5.81
N GLU A 609 0.87 -29.52 4.83
CA GLU A 609 1.00 -29.91 3.41
C GLU A 609 2.04 -31.03 3.15
N HIS A 610 2.97 -31.26 4.08
CA HIS A 610 4.00 -32.29 4.02
C HIS A 610 3.86 -33.38 5.11
N ASP A 611 2.79 -33.32 5.91
CA ASP A 611 2.55 -34.29 6.98
C ASP A 611 2.10 -35.63 6.40
N ALA A 612 3.02 -36.58 6.20
CA ALA A 612 2.71 -37.92 5.68
C ALA A 612 1.84 -38.78 6.60
N ASN A 613 1.41 -38.28 7.76
CA ASN A 613 0.58 -38.99 8.71
C ASN A 613 -0.87 -39.11 8.20
N PRO A 614 -1.47 -40.33 8.18
CA PRO A 614 -2.86 -40.50 7.73
C PRO A 614 -3.89 -39.69 8.52
N ASP A 615 -3.65 -39.44 9.81
CA ASP A 615 -4.54 -38.63 10.66
C ASP A 615 -4.54 -37.16 10.22
N SER A 616 -3.40 -36.61 9.79
CA SER A 616 -3.31 -35.23 9.26
C SER A 616 -4.21 -35.04 8.04
N LYS A 617 -4.25 -36.03 7.17
CA LYS A 617 -5.15 -36.07 6.03
C LYS A 617 -6.63 -36.01 6.45
N GLY A 618 -7.01 -36.79 7.47
CA GLY A 618 -8.37 -36.76 8.04
C GLY A 618 -8.75 -35.42 8.61
N VAL A 619 -7.80 -34.71 9.26
CA VAL A 619 -8.00 -33.36 9.81
C VAL A 619 -8.18 -32.34 8.70
N LEU A 620 -7.35 -32.38 7.63
CA LEU A 620 -7.52 -31.48 6.45
C LEU A 620 -8.87 -31.70 5.75
N ILE A 621 -9.33 -32.95 5.63
CA ILE A 621 -10.66 -33.25 5.08
C ILE A 621 -11.77 -32.64 5.94
N SER A 622 -11.62 -32.67 7.27
CA SER A 622 -12.56 -31.99 8.17
C SER A 622 -12.55 -30.48 7.97
N ALA A 623 -11.37 -29.89 7.79
CA ALA A 623 -11.17 -28.45 7.58
C ALA A 623 -11.72 -27.93 6.23
N LEU A 624 -12.00 -28.79 5.27
CA LEU A 624 -12.77 -28.42 4.05
C LEU A 624 -14.21 -27.94 4.36
N ARG A 625 -14.67 -28.08 5.59
CA ARG A 625 -15.98 -27.61 6.08
C ARG A 625 -15.84 -26.52 7.15
N ASP A 626 -14.66 -25.95 7.31
CA ASP A 626 -14.47 -24.83 8.24
C ASP A 626 -15.43 -23.69 7.89
N PRO A 627 -15.99 -22.97 8.87
CA PRO A 627 -16.83 -21.82 8.59
C PRO A 627 -16.11 -20.76 7.75
N GLU A 628 -14.79 -20.60 7.94
CA GLU A 628 -14.00 -19.58 7.27
C GLU A 628 -13.43 -20.04 5.93
N PRO A 629 -13.66 -19.27 4.87
CA PRO A 629 -13.21 -19.63 3.51
C PRO A 629 -11.70 -19.82 3.40
N GLN A 630 -10.86 -18.98 4.04
CA GLN A 630 -9.40 -19.11 3.97
C GLN A 630 -8.93 -20.47 4.47
N VAL A 631 -9.52 -20.95 5.57
CA VAL A 631 -9.18 -22.25 6.13
C VAL A 631 -9.56 -23.39 5.17
N ARG A 632 -10.76 -23.27 4.52
CA ARG A 632 -11.19 -24.26 3.51
C ARG A 632 -10.27 -24.26 2.29
N MET A 633 -9.89 -23.07 1.79
CA MET A 633 -8.98 -22.90 0.66
C MET A 633 -7.62 -23.53 0.95
N GLN A 634 -7.02 -23.20 2.09
CA GLN A 634 -5.72 -23.72 2.48
C GLN A 634 -5.77 -25.24 2.76
N ALA A 635 -6.82 -25.73 3.39
CA ALA A 635 -7.00 -27.15 3.63
C ALA A 635 -7.08 -27.94 2.30
N LEU A 636 -7.75 -27.37 1.27
CA LEU A 636 -7.82 -27.98 -0.06
C LEU A 636 -6.44 -28.03 -0.74
N GLN A 637 -5.67 -26.94 -0.69
CA GLN A 637 -4.32 -26.88 -1.27
C GLN A 637 -3.37 -27.84 -0.58
N SER A 638 -3.39 -27.91 0.76
CA SER A 638 -2.56 -28.84 1.53
C SER A 638 -2.97 -30.29 1.31
N LEU A 639 -4.27 -30.56 1.15
CA LEU A 639 -4.75 -31.88 0.79
C LEU A 639 -4.30 -32.29 -0.63
N ASP A 640 -4.21 -31.33 -1.57
CA ASP A 640 -3.71 -31.59 -2.93
C ASP A 640 -2.25 -32.08 -2.91
N SER A 641 -1.42 -31.49 -2.05
CA SER A 641 -0.04 -31.94 -1.85
C SER A 641 0.06 -33.35 -1.24
N LEU A 642 -0.89 -33.73 -0.36
CA LEU A 642 -0.87 -35.02 0.36
C LEU A 642 -1.62 -36.17 -0.36
N ASP A 643 -2.73 -35.84 -0.99
CA ASP A 643 -3.63 -36.82 -1.68
C ASP A 643 -4.38 -36.15 -2.82
N ALA A 644 -3.71 -36.03 -3.94
CA ALA A 644 -4.23 -35.42 -5.15
C ALA A 644 -5.60 -35.97 -5.59
N ALA A 645 -5.82 -37.27 -5.49
CA ALA A 645 -7.08 -37.88 -5.90
C ALA A 645 -8.26 -37.47 -5.01
N GLN A 646 -8.02 -37.38 -3.70
CA GLN A 646 -9.03 -36.96 -2.75
C GLN A 646 -9.26 -35.42 -2.85
N ALA A 647 -8.20 -34.64 -3.07
CA ALA A 647 -8.30 -33.21 -3.33
C ALA A 647 -9.11 -32.90 -4.60
N LEU A 648 -8.89 -33.62 -5.70
CA LEU A 648 -9.65 -33.46 -6.94
C LEU A 648 -11.15 -33.73 -6.73
N THR A 649 -11.47 -34.78 -5.94
CA THR A 649 -12.85 -35.10 -5.59
C THR A 649 -13.50 -33.96 -4.82
N ALA A 650 -12.80 -33.44 -3.78
CA ALA A 650 -13.24 -32.32 -2.98
C ALA A 650 -13.35 -31.02 -3.81
N ALA A 651 -12.31 -30.69 -4.59
CA ALA A 651 -12.30 -29.51 -5.45
C ALA A 651 -13.45 -29.51 -6.45
N SER A 652 -13.77 -30.68 -7.06
CA SER A 652 -14.89 -30.82 -8.01
C SER A 652 -16.25 -30.52 -7.36
N ALA A 653 -16.42 -30.87 -6.09
CA ALA A 653 -17.63 -30.54 -5.33
C ALA A 653 -17.62 -29.05 -4.94
N MET A 654 -16.52 -28.54 -4.36
CA MET A 654 -16.41 -27.16 -3.88
C MET A 654 -16.53 -26.13 -5.00
N TYR A 655 -16.00 -26.41 -6.20
CA TYR A 655 -16.13 -25.54 -7.37
C TYR A 655 -17.61 -25.21 -7.70
N THR A 656 -18.52 -26.14 -7.45
CA THR A 656 -19.94 -25.97 -7.76
C THR A 656 -20.80 -25.56 -6.57
N THR A 657 -20.37 -25.85 -5.34
CA THR A 657 -21.25 -25.76 -4.16
C THR A 657 -20.72 -24.86 -3.04
N ASP A 658 -19.44 -24.46 -3.07
CA ASP A 658 -18.93 -23.59 -2.00
C ASP A 658 -19.61 -22.21 -2.07
N PRO A 659 -20.10 -21.68 -0.95
CA PRO A 659 -20.77 -20.37 -0.92
C PRO A 659 -19.83 -19.22 -1.29
N ASN A 660 -18.52 -19.36 -1.00
CA ASN A 660 -17.54 -18.31 -1.28
C ASN A 660 -16.96 -18.47 -2.70
N GLU A 661 -16.96 -17.37 -3.47
CA GLU A 661 -16.52 -17.36 -4.87
C GLU A 661 -15.00 -17.51 -5.00
N ASP A 662 -14.22 -17.00 -4.06
CA ASP A 662 -12.75 -17.16 -4.08
C ASP A 662 -12.36 -18.60 -3.74
N THR A 663 -13.09 -19.27 -2.81
CA THR A 663 -12.93 -20.73 -2.58
C THR A 663 -13.21 -21.53 -3.87
N ARG A 664 -14.22 -21.15 -4.65
CA ARG A 664 -14.47 -21.80 -5.97
C ARG A 664 -13.33 -21.57 -6.96
N ALA A 665 -12.69 -20.39 -6.93
CA ALA A 665 -11.51 -20.10 -7.78
C ALA A 665 -10.30 -20.96 -7.37
N VAL A 666 -10.06 -21.16 -6.08
CA VAL A 666 -9.02 -22.09 -5.58
C VAL A 666 -9.36 -23.54 -5.97
N ALA A 667 -10.61 -23.95 -5.86
CA ALA A 667 -11.03 -25.27 -6.32
C ALA A 667 -10.80 -25.48 -7.84
N LEU A 668 -11.02 -24.43 -8.67
CA LEU A 668 -10.66 -24.45 -10.08
C LEU A 668 -9.16 -24.66 -10.30
N SER A 669 -8.30 -24.02 -9.48
CA SER A 669 -6.85 -24.18 -9.61
C SER A 669 -6.42 -25.63 -9.38
N VAL A 670 -6.98 -26.31 -8.37
CA VAL A 670 -6.71 -27.74 -8.09
C VAL A 670 -7.22 -28.62 -9.23
N ILE A 671 -8.43 -28.37 -9.74
CA ILE A 671 -8.98 -29.12 -10.90
C ILE A 671 -8.08 -28.95 -12.12
N ALA A 672 -7.66 -27.73 -12.43
CA ALA A 672 -6.87 -27.41 -13.61
C ALA A 672 -5.44 -27.99 -13.50
N SER A 673 -4.82 -27.87 -12.33
CA SER A 673 -3.50 -28.43 -12.06
C SER A 673 -3.45 -29.94 -12.28
N GLN A 674 -4.47 -30.67 -11.82
CA GLN A 674 -4.50 -32.13 -11.90
C GLN A 674 -5.00 -32.67 -13.25
N LYS A 675 -5.97 -31.99 -13.89
CA LYS A 675 -6.55 -32.46 -15.16
C LYS A 675 -5.79 -31.99 -16.39
N GLY A 676 -4.94 -30.94 -16.25
CA GLY A 676 -4.20 -30.37 -17.36
C GLY A 676 -5.13 -29.96 -18.52
N GLU A 677 -4.89 -30.48 -19.71
CA GLU A 677 -5.69 -30.14 -20.91
C GLU A 677 -7.16 -30.56 -20.81
N ASP A 678 -7.48 -31.61 -20.04
CA ASP A 678 -8.87 -32.04 -19.82
C ASP A 678 -9.71 -31.01 -19.03
N ALA A 679 -9.08 -30.03 -18.38
CA ALA A 679 -9.78 -28.94 -17.74
C ALA A 679 -10.24 -27.81 -18.69
N LEU A 680 -9.85 -27.88 -19.98
CA LEU A 680 -10.14 -26.81 -20.96
C LEU A 680 -11.59 -26.35 -20.99
N PRO A 681 -12.62 -27.24 -21.02
CA PRO A 681 -14.01 -26.80 -21.03
C PRO A 681 -14.40 -25.98 -19.78
N THR A 682 -13.88 -26.36 -18.61
CA THR A 682 -14.14 -25.68 -17.35
C THR A 682 -13.44 -24.29 -17.32
N LEU A 683 -12.19 -24.23 -17.79
CA LEU A 683 -11.42 -22.99 -17.87
C LEU A 683 -12.03 -21.98 -18.86
N LEU A 684 -12.56 -22.47 -20.00
CA LEU A 684 -13.25 -21.62 -20.97
C LEU A 684 -14.55 -21.02 -20.42
N ALA A 685 -15.24 -21.70 -19.53
CA ALA A 685 -16.39 -21.17 -18.81
C ALA A 685 -15.96 -20.15 -17.75
N ALA A 686 -14.86 -20.44 -17.03
CA ALA A 686 -14.37 -19.62 -15.92
C ALA A 686 -13.72 -18.28 -16.36
N VAL A 687 -13.25 -18.14 -17.60
CA VAL A 687 -12.68 -16.90 -18.14
C VAL A 687 -13.76 -15.88 -18.58
N GLY A 688 -15.03 -16.29 -18.57
CA GLY A 688 -16.16 -15.48 -19.03
C GLY A 688 -16.33 -14.14 -18.26
N PRO A 689 -16.95 -13.13 -18.89
CA PRO A 689 -17.10 -11.79 -18.31
C PRO A 689 -18.02 -11.74 -17.07
N ASP A 690 -18.86 -12.74 -16.87
CA ASP A 690 -19.79 -12.84 -15.74
C ASP A 690 -19.12 -13.41 -14.46
N GLN A 691 -17.85 -13.79 -14.54
CA GLN A 691 -17.10 -14.35 -13.43
C GLN A 691 -16.34 -13.25 -12.67
N ILE A 692 -16.11 -13.49 -11.37
CA ILE A 692 -15.27 -12.58 -10.56
C ILE A 692 -13.83 -12.54 -11.10
N ALA A 693 -13.12 -11.45 -10.82
CA ALA A 693 -11.76 -11.23 -11.32
C ALA A 693 -10.81 -12.39 -10.97
N ASN A 694 -10.83 -12.88 -9.72
CA ASN A 694 -9.98 -13.98 -9.27
C ASN A 694 -10.23 -15.28 -10.03
N MET A 695 -11.49 -15.61 -10.34
CA MET A 695 -11.85 -16.77 -11.16
C MET A 695 -11.27 -16.63 -12.57
N ARG A 696 -11.41 -15.45 -13.18
CA ARG A 696 -10.89 -15.14 -14.51
C ARG A 696 -9.36 -15.19 -14.56
N PHE A 697 -8.67 -14.62 -13.56
CA PHE A 697 -7.22 -14.68 -13.47
C PHE A 697 -6.71 -16.12 -13.32
N THR A 698 -7.35 -16.91 -12.47
CA THR A 698 -7.04 -18.34 -12.32
C THR A 698 -7.20 -19.05 -13.66
N ALA A 699 -8.33 -18.87 -14.34
CA ALA A 699 -8.58 -19.51 -15.64
C ALA A 699 -7.53 -19.09 -16.69
N MET A 700 -7.21 -17.81 -16.82
CA MET A 700 -6.20 -17.31 -17.77
C MET A 700 -4.81 -17.85 -17.46
N GLY A 701 -4.45 -17.94 -16.17
CA GLY A 701 -3.18 -18.54 -15.74
C GLY A 701 -3.03 -19.98 -16.23
N PHE A 702 -4.06 -20.81 -16.11
CA PHE A 702 -4.03 -22.20 -16.60
C PHE A 702 -4.18 -22.33 -18.12
N LEU A 703 -5.03 -21.50 -18.77
CA LEU A 703 -5.15 -21.46 -20.23
C LEU A 703 -3.82 -21.14 -20.92
N SER A 704 -2.95 -20.37 -20.28
CA SER A 704 -1.62 -20.03 -20.79
C SER A 704 -0.70 -21.25 -21.00
N HIS A 705 -1.01 -22.38 -20.35
CA HIS A 705 -0.25 -23.63 -20.44
C HIS A 705 -0.90 -24.66 -21.36
N ILE A 706 -2.08 -24.37 -21.92
CA ILE A 706 -2.82 -25.26 -22.80
C ILE A 706 -2.62 -24.87 -24.26
N ARG A 707 -2.01 -25.78 -25.04
CA ARG A 707 -1.79 -25.58 -26.48
C ARG A 707 -3.02 -26.05 -27.28
N ASP A 708 -4.10 -25.29 -27.18
CA ASP A 708 -5.35 -25.55 -27.94
C ASP A 708 -5.84 -24.22 -28.54
N PRO A 709 -6.22 -24.19 -29.81
CA PRO A 709 -6.74 -22.96 -30.46
C PRO A 709 -7.90 -22.31 -29.72
N LYS A 710 -8.72 -23.11 -28.99
CA LYS A 710 -9.83 -22.54 -28.20
C LYS A 710 -9.35 -21.77 -27.00
N ALA A 711 -8.24 -22.21 -26.36
CA ALA A 711 -7.61 -21.47 -25.28
C ALA A 711 -7.06 -20.14 -25.77
N GLU A 712 -6.31 -20.16 -26.88
CA GLU A 712 -5.78 -18.98 -27.53
C GLU A 712 -6.88 -18.01 -27.99
N ASP A 713 -7.98 -18.54 -28.60
CA ASP A 713 -9.14 -17.76 -29.02
C ASP A 713 -9.82 -17.07 -27.82
N ALA A 714 -9.92 -17.76 -26.67
CA ALA A 714 -10.49 -17.18 -25.45
C ALA A 714 -9.62 -16.05 -24.90
N LEU A 715 -8.31 -16.28 -24.80
CA LEU A 715 -7.35 -15.28 -24.32
C LEU A 715 -7.31 -14.06 -25.26
N GLU A 716 -7.30 -14.27 -26.59
CA GLU A 716 -7.35 -13.17 -27.56
C GLU A 716 -8.63 -12.34 -27.43
N ARG A 717 -9.82 -12.98 -27.32
CA ARG A 717 -11.09 -12.26 -27.12
C ARG A 717 -11.07 -11.43 -25.84
N THR A 718 -10.45 -11.91 -24.77
CA THR A 718 -10.34 -11.20 -23.49
C THR A 718 -9.42 -9.97 -23.57
N THR A 719 -8.65 -9.79 -24.64
CA THR A 719 -7.90 -8.52 -24.86
C THR A 719 -8.77 -7.40 -25.43
N ALA A 720 -10.06 -7.59 -25.63
CA ALA A 720 -10.96 -6.61 -26.25
C ALA A 720 -11.04 -5.30 -25.43
N THR A 721 -11.30 -4.19 -26.13
CA THR A 721 -11.39 -2.85 -25.49
C THR A 721 -12.61 -2.66 -24.58
N THR A 722 -13.53 -3.61 -24.53
CA THR A 722 -14.66 -3.64 -23.61
C THR A 722 -14.29 -4.13 -22.21
N GLU A 723 -13.17 -4.83 -22.08
CA GLU A 723 -12.66 -5.32 -20.81
C GLU A 723 -11.82 -4.28 -20.09
N ASP A 724 -11.66 -4.46 -18.78
CA ASP A 724 -10.81 -3.60 -17.97
C ASP A 724 -9.31 -3.87 -18.24
N ARG A 725 -8.48 -2.84 -18.07
CA ARG A 725 -7.03 -2.92 -18.39
C ARG A 725 -6.36 -4.14 -17.78
N ASN A 726 -6.56 -4.41 -16.49
CA ASN A 726 -5.89 -5.50 -15.78
C ASN A 726 -6.24 -6.86 -16.40
N ILE A 727 -7.51 -7.09 -16.71
CA ILE A 727 -7.99 -8.31 -17.39
C ILE A 727 -7.32 -8.44 -18.77
N ARG A 728 -7.30 -7.36 -19.55
CA ARG A 728 -6.68 -7.33 -20.88
C ARG A 728 -5.18 -7.62 -20.84
N GLN A 729 -4.46 -7.06 -19.86
CA GLN A 729 -3.02 -7.26 -19.68
C GLN A 729 -2.71 -8.71 -19.36
N VAL A 730 -3.40 -9.30 -18.40
CA VAL A 730 -3.22 -10.71 -18.02
C VAL A 730 -3.56 -11.62 -19.20
N ALA A 731 -4.64 -11.34 -19.93
CA ALA A 731 -5.03 -12.12 -21.10
C ALA A 731 -3.96 -12.10 -22.21
N LEU A 732 -3.37 -10.93 -22.49
CA LEU A 732 -2.32 -10.80 -23.50
C LEU A 732 -1.01 -11.49 -23.08
N GLN A 733 -0.63 -11.38 -21.80
CA GLN A 733 0.51 -12.09 -21.24
C GLN A 733 0.31 -13.60 -21.23
N ALA A 734 -0.89 -14.06 -20.86
CA ALA A 734 -1.26 -15.46 -20.91
C ALA A 734 -1.22 -16.02 -22.36
N LEU A 735 -1.71 -15.25 -23.34
CA LEU A 735 -1.60 -15.61 -24.76
C LEU A 735 -0.14 -15.73 -25.21
N ALA A 736 0.75 -14.86 -24.75
CA ALA A 736 2.17 -14.95 -25.04
C ALA A 736 2.83 -16.20 -24.43
N ALA A 737 2.33 -16.65 -23.30
CA ALA A 737 2.84 -17.83 -22.58
C ALA A 737 2.35 -19.18 -23.17
N THR A 738 1.30 -19.22 -24.02
CA THR A 738 0.83 -20.45 -24.66
C THR A 738 1.88 -21.12 -25.56
N GLY A 739 2.86 -20.33 -26.03
CA GLY A 739 3.91 -20.79 -26.93
C GLY A 739 3.62 -20.52 -28.41
N ASP A 740 2.43 -20.06 -28.82
CA ASP A 740 2.18 -19.53 -30.17
C ASP A 740 2.68 -18.09 -30.26
N SER A 741 4.02 -17.97 -30.34
CA SER A 741 4.69 -16.67 -30.44
C SER A 741 4.28 -15.86 -31.68
N ALA A 742 3.86 -16.54 -32.76
CA ALA A 742 3.43 -15.87 -33.98
C ALA A 742 2.08 -15.17 -33.77
N ARG A 743 1.12 -15.87 -33.19
CA ARG A 743 -0.21 -15.32 -32.86
C ARG A 743 -0.09 -14.21 -31.81
N ALA A 744 0.59 -14.47 -30.70
CA ALA A 744 0.81 -13.49 -29.64
C ALA A 744 1.45 -12.20 -30.16
N THR A 745 2.48 -12.31 -31.02
CA THR A 745 3.11 -11.14 -31.68
C THR A 745 2.15 -10.41 -32.60
N ALA A 746 1.35 -11.13 -33.38
CA ALA A 746 0.38 -10.52 -34.29
C ALA A 746 -0.71 -9.76 -33.53
N VAL A 747 -1.23 -10.34 -32.45
CA VAL A 747 -2.22 -9.69 -31.56
C VAL A 747 -1.62 -8.47 -30.87
N ALA A 748 -0.45 -8.62 -30.26
CA ALA A 748 0.23 -7.54 -29.57
C ALA A 748 0.51 -6.33 -30.50
N LEU A 749 1.04 -6.57 -31.70
CA LEU A 749 1.28 -5.50 -32.68
C LEU A 749 0.00 -4.76 -33.10
N ARG A 750 -1.14 -5.46 -33.18
CA ARG A 750 -2.45 -4.87 -33.45
C ARG A 750 -2.93 -3.98 -32.31
N LEU A 751 -2.53 -4.32 -31.07
CA LEU A 751 -2.97 -3.64 -29.84
C LEU A 751 -2.05 -2.47 -29.43
N ILE A 752 -0.87 -2.30 -30.04
CA ILE A 752 0.01 -1.13 -29.77
C ILE A 752 -0.72 0.22 -29.98
N PRO A 753 -1.56 0.42 -31.01
CA PRO A 753 -2.31 1.67 -31.19
C PRO A 753 -3.48 1.86 -30.21
N ASP A 754 -3.63 1.00 -29.20
CA ASP A 754 -4.71 1.12 -28.21
C ASP A 754 -4.73 2.52 -27.57
N TYR A 755 -5.94 2.96 -27.21
CA TYR A 755 -6.12 4.25 -26.57
C TYR A 755 -5.41 4.35 -25.21
N ASP A 756 -5.24 3.25 -24.51
CA ASP A 756 -4.61 3.18 -23.19
C ASP A 756 -3.09 3.00 -23.34
N PRO A 757 -2.27 4.00 -22.96
CA PRO A 757 -0.83 3.91 -23.13
C PRO A 757 -0.20 2.83 -22.23
N LEU A 758 -0.77 2.53 -21.06
CA LEU A 758 -0.26 1.49 -20.18
C LEU A 758 -0.51 0.08 -20.75
N PHE A 759 -1.67 -0.12 -21.37
CA PHE A 759 -1.94 -1.37 -22.08
C PHE A 759 -1.09 -1.49 -23.36
N ALA A 760 -0.89 -0.40 -24.07
CA ALA A 760 0.00 -0.37 -25.25
C ALA A 760 1.45 -0.74 -24.88
N VAL A 761 1.94 -0.34 -23.70
CA VAL A 761 3.26 -0.76 -23.18
C VAL A 761 3.31 -2.27 -22.97
N THR A 762 2.28 -2.88 -22.39
CA THR A 762 2.20 -4.35 -22.25
C THR A 762 2.27 -5.03 -23.62
N ALA A 763 1.57 -4.51 -24.62
CA ALA A 763 1.64 -5.02 -26.00
C ALA A 763 3.07 -4.91 -26.58
N VAL A 764 3.74 -3.80 -26.35
CA VAL A 764 5.16 -3.61 -26.75
C VAL A 764 6.07 -4.62 -26.06
N GLN A 765 5.90 -4.85 -24.76
CA GLN A 765 6.68 -5.84 -24.01
C GLN A 765 6.51 -7.25 -24.59
N VAL A 766 5.26 -7.68 -24.83
CA VAL A 766 4.99 -8.99 -25.45
C VAL A 766 5.69 -9.12 -26.81
N VAL A 767 5.67 -8.10 -27.67
CA VAL A 767 6.43 -8.14 -28.94
C VAL A 767 7.95 -8.25 -28.69
N GLY A 768 8.46 -7.56 -27.68
CA GLY A 768 9.87 -7.63 -27.28
C GLY A 768 10.29 -9.03 -26.83
N ASP A 769 9.45 -9.68 -26.04
CA ASP A 769 9.74 -10.95 -25.38
C ASP A 769 9.59 -12.14 -26.33
N VAL A 770 8.51 -12.20 -27.10
CA VAL A 770 8.19 -13.40 -27.91
C VAL A 770 8.25 -13.16 -29.42
N GLY A 771 8.36 -11.90 -29.89
CA GLY A 771 8.27 -11.56 -31.33
C GLY A 771 9.50 -11.90 -32.16
N GLY A 772 10.64 -12.26 -31.54
CA GLY A 772 11.89 -12.52 -32.26
C GLY A 772 12.33 -11.33 -33.13
N GLU A 773 13.26 -11.55 -34.07
CA GLU A 773 13.74 -10.47 -34.94
C GLU A 773 12.65 -9.93 -35.90
N ALA A 774 11.73 -10.78 -36.34
CA ALA A 774 10.63 -10.36 -37.22
C ALA A 774 9.64 -9.41 -36.50
N GLY A 775 9.29 -9.74 -35.25
CA GLY A 775 8.46 -8.86 -34.40
C GLY A 775 9.15 -7.55 -34.07
N LYS A 776 10.44 -7.61 -33.70
CA LYS A 776 11.27 -6.40 -33.45
C LYS A 776 11.41 -5.51 -34.68
N ALA A 777 11.52 -6.09 -35.90
CA ALA A 777 11.53 -5.29 -37.12
C ALA A 777 10.21 -4.52 -37.33
N ARG A 778 9.06 -5.18 -37.10
CA ARG A 778 7.74 -4.52 -37.14
C ARG A 778 7.58 -3.48 -36.05
N LEU A 779 8.14 -3.73 -34.87
CA LEU A 779 8.13 -2.76 -33.76
C LEU A 779 8.97 -1.52 -34.10
N ARG A 780 10.14 -1.66 -34.76
CA ARG A 780 10.92 -0.52 -35.29
C ARG A 780 10.12 0.32 -36.29
N ASP A 781 9.32 -0.32 -37.15
CA ASP A 781 8.47 0.41 -38.11
C ASP A 781 7.27 1.09 -37.41
N ALA A 782 6.66 0.47 -36.42
CA ALA A 782 5.62 1.07 -35.61
C ALA A 782 6.15 2.29 -34.84
N MET A 783 7.36 2.21 -34.30
CA MET A 783 8.01 3.29 -33.53
C MET A 783 8.22 4.57 -34.37
N LYS A 784 8.38 4.46 -35.70
CA LYS A 784 8.50 5.63 -36.59
C LYS A 784 7.22 6.49 -36.62
N LYS A 785 6.06 5.89 -36.33
CA LYS A 785 4.74 6.50 -36.34
C LYS A 785 4.20 6.80 -34.94
N GLU A 786 4.82 6.24 -33.91
CA GLU A 786 4.37 6.40 -32.53
C GLU A 786 4.75 7.80 -32.02
N THR A 787 3.76 8.54 -31.57
CA THR A 787 3.94 9.91 -31.04
C THR A 787 3.91 9.95 -29.53
N ARG A 788 3.31 8.95 -28.88
CA ARG A 788 3.23 8.88 -27.42
C ARG A 788 4.62 8.62 -26.84
N VAL A 789 5.06 9.52 -25.97
CA VAL A 789 6.42 9.51 -25.42
C VAL A 789 6.65 8.26 -24.59
N PHE A 790 5.67 7.89 -23.76
CA PHE A 790 5.75 6.75 -22.86
C PHE A 790 5.80 5.40 -23.61
N VAL A 791 4.95 5.22 -24.60
CA VAL A 791 4.93 4.02 -25.45
C VAL A 791 6.21 3.92 -26.29
N ARG A 792 6.69 5.05 -26.82
CA ARG A 792 7.94 5.10 -27.59
C ARG A 792 9.16 4.73 -26.74
N ALA A 793 9.21 5.17 -25.49
CA ALA A 793 10.25 4.78 -24.53
C ALA A 793 10.22 3.26 -24.25
N ALA A 794 9.03 2.66 -24.10
CA ALA A 794 8.87 1.21 -23.98
C ALA A 794 9.36 0.47 -25.22
N MET A 795 9.06 0.96 -26.45
CA MET A 795 9.57 0.40 -27.68
C MET A 795 11.10 0.44 -27.76
N GLN A 796 11.72 1.54 -27.33
CA GLN A 796 13.17 1.65 -27.28
C GLN A 796 13.78 0.60 -26.34
N ARG A 797 13.20 0.39 -25.14
CA ARG A 797 13.64 -0.64 -24.20
C ARG A 797 13.49 -2.04 -24.79
N ALA A 798 12.35 -2.36 -25.40
CA ALA A 798 12.09 -3.66 -26.03
C ALA A 798 13.03 -3.97 -27.20
N LEU A 799 13.54 -2.93 -27.88
CA LEU A 799 14.48 -3.04 -29.01
C LEU A 799 15.94 -3.01 -28.57
N ALA A 800 16.24 -2.66 -27.32
CA ALA A 800 17.60 -2.66 -26.79
C ALA A 800 18.19 -4.08 -26.75
N PRO A 801 19.51 -4.26 -26.95
CA PRO A 801 20.16 -5.55 -26.73
C PRO A 801 19.91 -6.03 -25.29
N ALA A 802 19.61 -7.32 -25.12
CA ALA A 802 19.46 -7.90 -23.81
C ALA A 802 20.74 -7.63 -22.98
N GLN A 803 20.61 -6.96 -21.86
CA GLN A 803 21.72 -6.83 -20.93
C GLN A 803 22.07 -8.22 -20.40
N PRO A 804 23.36 -8.60 -20.33
CA PRO A 804 23.74 -9.85 -19.69
C PRO A 804 23.22 -9.82 -18.25
N LYS A 805 22.49 -10.86 -17.85
CA LYS A 805 22.09 -11.05 -16.45
C LYS A 805 23.37 -11.04 -15.62
N MET A 806 23.56 -10.03 -14.79
CA MET A 806 24.63 -10.01 -13.80
C MET A 806 24.35 -11.03 -12.69
#